data_9f7be6fbafeedb62a13cde0f58c7b353
#
_entry.id   9f7be6fbafeedb62a13cde0f58c7b353
#
_cell.length_a   1.000
_cell.length_b   1.000
_cell.length_c   1.000
_cell.angle_alpha   90.00
_cell.angle_beta   90.00
_cell.angle_gamma   90.00
#
_symmetry.space_group_name_H-M   'P 1'
#
loop_
_entity.id
_entity.type
_entity.pdbx_description
1 polymer ?
#
loop_
_entity_poly.entity_id
_entity_poly.type
_entity_poly.pdbx_seq_one_letter_code
_entity_poly.pdbx_strand_id
1 'polypeptide(L)'
;MRTILSTVLLFFCALTFAQTTITGTVMDNNGLPIPGANIIVTGTSSGNATDFDGNFTLSTDSKPPFSVQASSVGFSTETMEVTTNNQTLNFILQEGSILDEVVISASRTPERIFESPVTVERFGLKEIKNTASADFYGGLENLKGVDVNTNSLTFKSVNTRGFATFANTRFMQLVDGMDNSTPALNFPIGNLVGMVETDVQSVELLPGASSALYGANAFNGILFMRSKNPFDHQGIRASFKRGITSQESAGDNAYTDIGVTMGHKFSDKFAAKVNFGYLKGTDWAATSEVDKIDPTRTRSNTNYDGINVYGDEVSTNIRAASGSGLVPDVVVSRTGYNERDLTNYNAESIKADWGLYYRPIEDNSLEFSYVGKVGTGSTIYQGTNRYNINGFFQQQHKLEVKNDNFFVRAYEVSDKAGDSYDMVFTGININRAWKSDNQWFQEYIGTYAGIELAGNPQGLTTQQKHDASRAVADTGRFLPGSAGYNAAFNKSINDPDLRTGSKFQDASKYFHSDANYNFGHLTDIAEIQVGGSFRKYNLNSGGTIYTDFDGPIEYSEFGIYSQVQKDLELNEDMKLKLTASGRYDKSELFDGFFSPRLSAGLTVNRNHNVRASVQTGFRNPTTQDLFIGLDAGRAILVGSAPSNLDRYSRDYSITTAGQSLPGVPATVTQTGEAAYINSYSASSVQAFAASGNLSALTVANPDIIKPEKVTSIELGYRGKFESLIVDFSTYYNKYEDFISQEVVIAPFYGTANNGGLADGGLSAQAIANGDFQTYSAYTNSSADVKSYGASLGLSTKVFNGFDLSGSYTFTKQDFDRAANPDFQTNFNTPEHKFKASFGHTEVVKNLGFNVSYRFSDDYFWEATFGNGIVPEFHVVDAQINYKVPSLKSVIKVGATNLTGNEYFTAFGTGFIGSMYYASLTINNL
;
A
#
# COMPACT_ATOMS: atom_id res chain seq x y z
N MET A 1 48.32 34.15 53.94
CA MET A 1 47.11 33.98 53.06
C MET A 1 47.36 34.19 51.55
N ARG A 2 48.13 35.22 51.13
CA ARG A 2 48.42 35.38 49.70
C ARG A 2 49.23 34.22 49.05
N THR A 3 50.18 33.65 49.76
CA THR A 3 51.00 32.54 49.28
C THR A 3 50.23 31.25 49.16
N ILE A 4 49.32 30.95 50.07
CA ILE A 4 48.45 29.75 50.02
C ILE A 4 47.47 29.83 48.87
N LEU A 5 46.91 31.00 48.60
CA LEU A 5 45.97 31.24 47.47
C LEU A 5 46.68 31.08 46.10
N SER A 6 47.95 31.54 46.01
CA SER A 6 48.75 31.36 44.78
C SER A 6 49.18 29.89 44.56
N THR A 7 49.42 29.14 45.60
CA THR A 7 49.75 27.70 45.49
C THR A 7 48.50 26.87 45.15
N VAL A 8 47.32 27.20 45.67
CA VAL A 8 46.05 26.59 45.32
C VAL A 8 45.64 26.94 43.86
N LEU A 9 45.89 28.17 43.40
CA LEU A 9 45.64 28.57 42.04
C LEU A 9 46.60 27.86 41.06
N LEU A 10 47.85 27.63 41.43
CA LEU A 10 48.85 26.86 40.65
C LEU A 10 48.50 25.38 40.58
N PHE A 11 47.92 24.82 41.64
CA PHE A 11 47.42 23.44 41.64
C PHE A 11 46.17 23.27 40.82
N PHE A 12 45.32 24.27 40.71
CA PHE A 12 44.11 24.24 39.83
C PHE A 12 44.50 24.41 38.36
N CYS A 13 45.56 25.07 38.00
CA CYS A 13 46.08 25.15 36.61
C CYS A 13 46.79 23.89 36.14
N ALA A 14 47.12 22.94 37.02
CA ALA A 14 47.80 21.71 36.64
C ALA A 14 46.85 20.54 36.33
N LEU A 15 45.53 20.78 36.36
CA LEU A 15 44.50 19.77 35.98
C LEU A 15 43.98 20.04 34.56
N THR A 16 44.83 20.45 33.62
CA THR A 16 44.48 20.39 32.21
C THR A 16 44.60 18.91 31.77
N PHE A 17 43.50 18.22 31.72
CA PHE A 17 43.45 16.94 31.02
C PHE A 17 43.82 17.22 29.56
N ALA A 18 44.95 16.71 29.10
CA ALA A 18 45.35 16.76 27.71
C ALA A 18 44.43 15.79 26.93
N GLN A 19 43.35 16.32 26.34
CA GLN A 19 42.54 15.55 25.40
C GLN A 19 43.37 15.17 24.18
N THR A 20 43.22 13.97 23.68
CA THR A 20 43.78 13.54 22.40
C THR A 20 42.87 14.06 21.28
N THR A 21 43.43 14.84 20.38
CA THR A 21 42.69 15.33 19.19
C THR A 21 43.19 14.60 17.96
N ILE A 22 42.31 14.14 17.14
CA ILE A 22 42.56 13.43 15.88
C ILE A 22 41.80 14.17 14.76
N THR A 23 42.44 14.38 13.64
CA THR A 23 41.86 14.94 12.46
C THR A 23 42.02 13.97 11.30
N GLY A 24 41.25 14.13 10.24
CA GLY A 24 41.42 13.30 9.04
C GLY A 24 40.30 13.43 8.05
N THR A 25 40.32 12.55 7.07
CA THR A 25 39.31 12.47 6.00
C THR A 25 38.79 11.06 5.85
N VAL A 26 37.54 10.94 5.40
CA VAL A 26 36.94 9.68 4.98
C VAL A 26 36.49 9.82 3.53
N MET A 27 37.05 8.97 2.67
CA MET A 27 36.79 8.94 1.24
C MET A 27 36.38 7.55 0.79
N ASP A 28 35.69 7.45 -0.35
CA ASP A 28 35.49 6.18 -1.03
C ASP A 28 36.72 5.80 -1.88
N ASN A 29 36.72 4.59 -2.47
CA ASN A 29 37.81 4.11 -3.35
C ASN A 29 38.03 4.96 -4.60
N ASN A 30 37.11 5.85 -4.93
CA ASN A 30 37.21 6.77 -6.07
C ASN A 30 37.73 8.15 -5.63
N GLY A 31 38.08 8.30 -4.34
CA GLY A 31 38.54 9.56 -3.76
C GLY A 31 37.43 10.59 -3.56
N LEU A 32 36.16 10.17 -3.55
CA LEU A 32 35.04 11.04 -3.20
C LEU A 32 34.85 11.08 -1.69
N PRO A 33 34.64 12.27 -1.11
CA PRO A 33 34.37 12.39 0.31
C PRO A 33 33.07 11.65 0.70
N ILE A 34 33.08 11.04 1.88
CA ILE A 34 31.91 10.38 2.47
C ILE A 34 31.40 11.25 3.62
N PRO A 35 30.39 12.11 3.38
CA PRO A 35 29.77 12.94 4.43
C PRO A 35 28.97 12.12 5.41
N GLY A 36 29.01 12.48 6.70
CA GLY A 36 28.27 11.80 7.74
C GLY A 36 28.81 10.40 8.07
N ALA A 37 30.03 10.07 7.65
CA ALA A 37 30.70 8.86 8.10
C ALA A 37 30.95 8.95 9.63
N ASN A 38 30.59 7.91 10.34
CA ASN A 38 30.73 7.86 11.78
C ASN A 38 32.16 7.45 12.16
N ILE A 39 32.81 8.25 12.98
CA ILE A 39 34.17 8.06 13.47
C ILE A 39 34.08 7.82 14.98
N ILE A 40 34.46 6.64 15.43
CA ILE A 40 34.33 6.25 16.85
C ILE A 40 35.65 5.69 17.38
N VAL A 41 36.01 6.06 18.59
CA VAL A 41 37.07 5.39 19.33
C VAL A 41 36.56 4.02 19.77
N THR A 42 37.23 2.96 19.32
CA THR A 42 36.79 1.57 19.56
C THR A 42 36.67 1.28 21.06
N GLY A 43 35.50 0.78 21.47
CA GLY A 43 35.26 0.43 22.89
C GLY A 43 34.84 1.62 23.77
N THR A 44 34.55 2.78 23.19
CA THR A 44 34.06 3.98 23.89
C THR A 44 32.87 4.58 23.18
N SER A 45 32.17 5.54 23.80
CA SER A 45 31.15 6.38 23.19
C SER A 45 31.69 7.66 22.54
N SER A 46 33.03 7.87 22.57
CA SER A 46 33.65 9.03 21.93
C SER A 46 33.66 8.88 20.43
N GLY A 47 32.88 9.75 19.74
CA GLY A 47 32.77 9.70 18.30
C GLY A 47 32.39 11.07 17.71
N ASN A 48 32.57 11.22 16.40
CA ASN A 48 32.13 12.36 15.62
C ASN A 48 31.77 11.91 14.19
N ALA A 49 31.01 12.71 13.45
CA ALA A 49 30.70 12.45 12.06
C ALA A 49 31.58 13.34 11.15
N THR A 50 31.85 12.87 9.92
CA THR A 50 32.52 13.66 8.92
C THR A 50 31.64 14.80 8.39
N ASP A 51 32.26 15.92 8.07
CA ASP A 51 31.64 17.01 7.34
C ASP A 51 31.41 16.64 5.84
N PHE A 52 30.96 17.62 5.04
CA PHE A 52 30.61 17.38 3.65
C PHE A 52 31.81 17.11 2.72
N ASP A 53 32.98 17.56 3.12
CA ASP A 53 34.23 17.31 2.41
C ASP A 53 34.92 16.04 2.94
N GLY A 54 34.20 15.27 3.78
CA GLY A 54 34.67 14.04 4.39
C GLY A 54 35.68 14.26 5.54
N ASN A 55 35.87 15.52 5.99
CA ASN A 55 36.81 15.81 7.07
C ASN A 55 36.15 15.55 8.42
N PHE A 56 36.96 15.15 9.38
CA PHE A 56 36.55 15.03 10.77
C PHE A 56 37.59 15.58 11.74
N THR A 57 37.12 15.98 12.90
CA THR A 57 37.94 16.28 14.07
C THR A 57 37.32 15.57 15.26
N LEU A 58 38.04 14.65 15.87
CA LEU A 58 37.62 13.85 17.03
C LEU A 58 38.49 14.21 18.23
N SER A 59 37.84 14.66 19.32
CA SER A 59 38.51 14.85 20.62
C SER A 59 38.05 13.80 21.59
N THR A 60 39.02 13.13 22.29
CA THR A 60 38.74 12.03 23.21
C THR A 60 39.67 12.11 24.42
N ASP A 61 39.22 11.60 25.55
CA ASP A 61 39.99 11.44 26.74
C ASP A 61 40.89 10.17 26.71
N SER A 62 40.74 9.33 25.68
CA SER A 62 41.57 8.15 25.47
C SER A 62 43.00 8.54 25.15
N LYS A 63 43.97 7.88 25.80
CA LYS A 63 45.40 8.10 25.57
C LYS A 63 45.93 7.07 24.54
N PRO A 64 46.70 7.50 23.54
CA PRO A 64 47.35 6.57 22.63
C PRO A 64 48.21 5.52 23.34
N PRO A 65 48.29 4.25 22.83
CA PRO A 65 47.64 3.80 21.59
C PRO A 65 46.22 3.35 21.81
N PHE A 66 45.33 3.65 20.81
CA PHE A 66 43.96 3.16 20.75
C PHE A 66 43.49 3.12 19.28
N SER A 67 42.43 2.39 19.01
CA SER A 67 41.91 2.26 17.65
C SER A 67 40.73 3.22 17.41
N VAL A 68 40.68 3.79 16.20
CA VAL A 68 39.56 4.58 15.69
C VAL A 68 38.95 3.86 14.51
N GLN A 69 37.63 3.74 14.51
CA GLN A 69 36.87 3.08 13.51
C GLN A 69 36.09 4.12 12.70
N ALA A 70 36.17 4.05 11.36
CA ALA A 70 35.34 4.79 10.44
C ALA A 70 34.31 3.86 9.82
N SER A 71 33.04 4.28 9.82
CA SER A 71 31.93 3.51 9.23
C SER A 71 30.94 4.44 8.55
N SER A 72 30.36 4.00 7.46
CA SER A 72 29.27 4.71 6.77
C SER A 72 28.33 3.71 6.12
N VAL A 73 27.06 4.08 5.99
CA VAL A 73 26.05 3.22 5.35
C VAL A 73 26.42 2.98 3.88
N GLY A 74 26.48 1.72 3.49
CA GLY A 74 26.89 1.31 2.14
C GLY A 74 28.40 1.10 1.97
N PHE A 75 29.19 1.24 3.06
CA PHE A 75 30.65 1.03 3.05
C PHE A 75 31.06 0.03 4.12
N SER A 76 32.16 -0.71 3.85
CA SER A 76 32.80 -1.54 4.85
C SER A 76 33.49 -0.67 5.90
N THR A 77 33.37 -1.09 7.14
CA THR A 77 34.02 -0.42 8.26
C THR A 77 35.55 -0.59 8.19
N GLU A 78 36.29 0.48 8.41
CA GLU A 78 37.77 0.46 8.49
C GLU A 78 38.23 0.96 9.84
N THR A 79 39.32 0.33 10.38
CA THR A 79 39.87 0.66 11.69
C THR A 79 41.35 1.00 11.56
N MET A 80 41.76 2.12 12.14
CA MET A 80 43.11 2.59 12.16
C MET A 80 43.60 2.83 13.61
N GLU A 81 44.87 2.60 13.87
CA GLU A 81 45.45 2.81 15.17
C GLU A 81 45.96 4.25 15.34
N VAL A 82 45.67 4.85 16.46
CA VAL A 82 46.17 6.15 16.88
C VAL A 82 47.30 5.94 17.87
N THR A 83 48.54 6.33 17.51
CA THR A 83 49.74 6.16 18.31
C THR A 83 50.22 7.47 18.93
N THR A 84 49.79 8.61 18.43
CA THR A 84 50.21 9.94 18.91
C THR A 84 49.03 10.93 18.93
N ASN A 85 49.13 11.93 19.79
CA ASN A 85 48.20 13.07 19.79
C ASN A 85 48.35 13.91 18.52
N ASN A 86 47.26 14.52 18.04
CA ASN A 86 47.19 15.28 16.80
C ASN A 86 47.51 14.47 15.52
N GLN A 87 47.31 13.16 15.56
CA GLN A 87 47.46 12.31 14.38
C GLN A 87 46.38 12.59 13.35
N THR A 88 46.76 12.61 12.06
CA THR A 88 45.82 12.67 10.95
C THR A 88 45.57 11.25 10.43
N LEU A 89 44.28 10.87 10.31
CA LEU A 89 43.85 9.56 9.81
C LEU A 89 43.05 9.76 8.51
N ASN A 90 43.45 9.14 7.43
CA ASN A 90 42.75 9.16 6.17
C ASN A 90 42.16 7.78 5.88
N PHE A 91 40.86 7.64 6.07
CA PHE A 91 40.16 6.38 5.81
C PHE A 91 39.72 6.34 4.34
N ILE A 92 39.90 5.18 3.71
CA ILE A 92 39.38 4.88 2.38
C ILE A 92 38.40 3.72 2.55
N LEU A 93 37.12 4.03 2.67
CA LEU A 93 36.12 3.00 2.85
C LEU A 93 35.80 2.33 1.52
N GLN A 94 35.87 1.01 1.50
CA GLN A 94 35.44 0.21 0.37
C GLN A 94 33.91 0.16 0.33
N GLU A 95 33.29 0.11 -0.87
CA GLU A 95 31.87 -0.19 -0.93
C GLU A 95 31.58 -1.48 -0.17
N GLY A 96 30.71 -1.39 0.82
CA GLY A 96 30.28 -2.51 1.64
C GLY A 96 29.41 -3.48 0.84
N SER A 97 29.45 -4.74 1.22
CA SER A 97 28.46 -5.69 0.75
C SER A 97 27.10 -5.33 1.35
N ILE A 98 26.00 -5.47 0.60
CA ILE A 98 24.62 -5.35 1.11
C ILE A 98 24.41 -6.20 2.39
N LEU A 99 25.18 -7.27 2.54
CA LEU A 99 25.15 -8.18 3.68
C LEU A 99 25.67 -7.58 4.98
N ASP A 100 26.50 -6.54 4.91
CA ASP A 100 27.07 -5.87 6.08
C ASP A 100 26.20 -4.72 6.59
N GLU A 101 25.13 -4.40 5.87
CA GLU A 101 24.21 -3.34 6.26
C GLU A 101 23.38 -3.72 7.49
N VAL A 102 23.09 -2.70 8.31
CA VAL A 102 22.31 -2.85 9.54
C VAL A 102 20.83 -2.61 9.24
N VAL A 103 19.99 -3.50 9.77
CA VAL A 103 18.52 -3.39 9.74
C VAL A 103 17.99 -3.39 11.18
N ILE A 104 16.83 -2.82 11.39
CA ILE A 104 16.15 -2.77 12.70
C ILE A 104 14.76 -3.41 12.63
N SER A 105 14.22 -3.57 11.44
CA SER A 105 12.84 -4.04 11.24
C SER A 105 12.58 -5.45 11.75
N ALA A 106 13.57 -6.33 11.71
CA ALA A 106 13.41 -7.75 12.06
C ALA A 106 13.19 -8.01 13.55
N SER A 107 13.90 -7.24 14.41
CA SER A 107 13.96 -7.48 15.87
C SER A 107 13.73 -6.23 16.71
N ARG A 108 13.48 -5.08 16.12
CA ARG A 108 13.45 -3.74 16.75
C ARG A 108 14.81 -3.32 17.37
N THR A 109 15.86 -4.07 17.11
CA THR A 109 17.26 -3.74 17.47
C THR A 109 18.12 -3.74 16.23
N PRO A 110 19.20 -2.94 16.23
CA PRO A 110 20.16 -2.93 15.13
C PRO A 110 20.84 -4.30 14.99
N GLU A 111 20.71 -4.94 13.84
CA GLU A 111 21.39 -6.19 13.51
C GLU A 111 21.86 -6.19 12.06
N ARG A 112 22.91 -6.94 11.74
CA ARG A 112 23.35 -7.09 10.36
C ARG A 112 22.29 -7.87 9.57
N ILE A 113 21.94 -7.40 8.37
CA ILE A 113 20.97 -8.07 7.52
C ILE A 113 21.33 -9.53 7.26
N PHE A 114 22.63 -9.82 7.23
CA PHE A 114 23.16 -11.17 7.05
C PHE A 114 22.79 -12.12 8.21
N GLU A 115 22.81 -11.63 9.45
CA GLU A 115 22.56 -12.41 10.67
C GLU A 115 21.10 -12.43 11.10
N SER A 116 20.23 -11.72 10.36
CA SER A 116 18.81 -11.66 10.69
C SER A 116 18.16 -13.06 10.59
N PRO A 117 17.47 -13.52 11.66
CA PRO A 117 16.80 -14.81 11.67
C PRO A 117 15.51 -14.85 10.85
N VAL A 118 15.16 -13.75 10.19
CA VAL A 118 14.02 -13.62 9.27
C VAL A 118 14.46 -12.95 7.98
N THR A 119 13.66 -13.11 6.92
CA THR A 119 13.93 -12.45 5.64
C THR A 119 13.69 -10.96 5.77
N VAL A 120 14.68 -10.16 5.37
CA VAL A 120 14.60 -8.70 5.23
C VAL A 120 15.18 -8.33 3.87
N GLU A 121 14.44 -7.53 3.10
CA GLU A 121 14.94 -6.88 1.89
C GLU A 121 15.23 -5.41 2.23
N ARG A 122 16.26 -4.84 1.61
CA ARG A 122 16.63 -3.46 1.83
C ARG A 122 16.78 -2.71 0.51
N PHE A 123 16.31 -1.48 0.50
CA PHE A 123 16.48 -0.54 -0.60
C PHE A 123 17.16 0.71 -0.03
N GLY A 124 18.46 0.75 -0.14
CA GLY A 124 19.32 1.77 0.43
C GLY A 124 19.62 2.91 -0.53
N LEU A 125 20.51 3.81 -0.10
CA LEU A 125 20.88 4.98 -0.90
C LEU A 125 21.53 4.62 -2.25
N LYS A 126 22.26 3.50 -2.34
CA LYS A 126 22.88 3.01 -3.59
C LYS A 126 21.80 2.61 -4.59
N GLU A 127 20.81 1.83 -4.15
CA GLU A 127 19.69 1.36 -4.97
C GLU A 127 18.82 2.54 -5.42
N ILE A 128 18.54 3.51 -4.53
CA ILE A 128 17.79 4.74 -4.86
C ILE A 128 18.51 5.54 -5.95
N LYS A 129 19.81 5.70 -5.85
CA LYS A 129 20.60 6.41 -6.89
C LYS A 129 20.63 5.69 -8.22
N ASN A 130 20.71 4.35 -8.19
CA ASN A 130 20.90 3.52 -9.37
C ASN A 130 19.59 3.11 -10.05
N THR A 131 18.43 3.21 -9.35
CA THR A 131 17.16 2.87 -9.99
C THR A 131 16.88 3.74 -11.21
N ALA A 132 16.35 3.11 -12.27
CA ALA A 132 15.88 3.80 -13.46
C ALA A 132 14.45 4.34 -13.28
N SER A 133 13.73 3.91 -12.21
CA SER A 133 12.39 4.40 -11.89
C SER A 133 12.39 5.91 -11.67
N ALA A 134 11.29 6.55 -12.01
CA ALA A 134 11.15 8.00 -11.89
C ALA A 134 11.22 8.49 -10.44
N ASP A 135 10.82 7.64 -9.49
CA ASP A 135 10.91 7.89 -8.05
C ASP A 135 11.42 6.64 -7.32
N PHE A 136 11.85 6.83 -6.06
CA PHE A 136 12.37 5.72 -5.25
C PHE A 136 11.30 4.67 -4.95
N TYR A 137 10.04 5.09 -4.80
CA TYR A 137 8.94 4.19 -4.45
C TYR A 137 8.62 3.22 -5.60
N GLY A 138 8.66 3.70 -6.85
CA GLY A 138 8.60 2.85 -8.04
C GLY A 138 9.80 1.89 -8.14
N GLY A 139 10.97 2.29 -7.62
CA GLY A 139 12.17 1.45 -7.57
C GLY A 139 12.03 0.20 -6.69
N LEU A 140 11.09 0.20 -5.71
CA LEU A 140 10.82 -0.96 -4.85
C LEU A 140 10.35 -2.18 -5.65
N GLU A 141 9.79 -1.96 -6.84
CA GLU A 141 9.38 -3.04 -7.75
C GLU A 141 10.55 -3.96 -8.16
N ASN A 142 11.79 -3.48 -8.08
CA ASN A 142 12.98 -4.28 -8.40
C ASN A 142 13.45 -5.19 -7.26
N LEU A 143 12.90 -5.06 -6.04
CA LEU A 143 13.23 -5.93 -4.92
C LEU A 143 12.72 -7.36 -5.13
N LYS A 144 13.45 -8.33 -4.59
CA LYS A 144 13.09 -9.76 -4.63
C LYS A 144 11.78 -9.99 -3.87
N GLY A 145 10.85 -10.74 -4.46
CA GLY A 145 9.58 -11.11 -3.83
C GLY A 145 8.55 -9.99 -3.69
N VAL A 146 8.82 -8.82 -4.26
CA VAL A 146 7.92 -7.67 -4.22
C VAL A 146 7.03 -7.62 -5.46
N ASP A 147 5.76 -7.33 -5.24
CA ASP A 147 4.77 -6.96 -6.25
C ASP A 147 4.38 -5.50 -6.06
N VAL A 148 4.15 -4.80 -7.15
CA VAL A 148 3.64 -3.43 -7.12
C VAL A 148 2.46 -3.32 -8.08
N ASN A 149 1.29 -3.04 -7.52
CA ASN A 149 0.11 -2.73 -8.31
C ASN A 149 0.02 -1.22 -8.51
N THR A 150 0.04 -0.80 -9.76
CA THR A 150 -0.03 0.61 -10.13
C THR A 150 -1.47 0.98 -10.44
N ASN A 151 -2.12 1.69 -9.50
CA ASN A 151 -3.44 2.28 -9.70
C ASN A 151 -3.35 3.53 -10.59
N SER A 152 -2.27 4.29 -10.40
CA SER A 152 -2.06 5.61 -10.92
C SER A 152 -0.57 5.95 -10.91
N LEU A 153 -0.20 7.05 -11.55
CA LEU A 153 1.16 7.59 -11.53
C LEU A 153 1.68 7.85 -10.11
N THR A 154 0.81 8.31 -9.21
CA THR A 154 1.14 8.68 -7.83
C THR A 154 0.68 7.65 -6.79
N PHE A 155 -0.20 6.73 -7.16
CA PHE A 155 -0.71 5.71 -6.26
C PHE A 155 -0.31 4.29 -6.69
N LYS A 156 0.64 3.73 -5.98
CA LYS A 156 1.14 2.37 -6.16
C LYS A 156 0.99 1.60 -4.85
N SER A 157 0.55 0.35 -4.92
CA SER A 157 0.41 -0.54 -3.76
C SER A 157 1.50 -1.60 -3.78
N VAL A 158 2.35 -1.60 -2.76
CA VAL A 158 3.38 -2.62 -2.54
C VAL A 158 2.77 -3.84 -1.88
N ASN A 159 3.16 -5.02 -2.29
CA ASN A 159 2.72 -6.30 -1.74
C ASN A 159 3.82 -7.35 -1.74
N THR A 160 3.67 -8.37 -0.90
CA THR A 160 4.51 -9.57 -0.89
C THR A 160 3.67 -10.82 -0.62
N ARG A 161 4.08 -11.98 -1.14
CA ARG A 161 3.52 -13.30 -0.83
C ARG A 161 2.04 -13.50 -1.19
N GLY A 162 1.53 -12.76 -2.17
CA GLY A 162 0.16 -12.91 -2.67
C GLY A 162 -0.86 -11.98 -2.00
N PHE A 163 -2.12 -12.13 -2.40
CA PHE A 163 -3.26 -11.32 -1.93
C PHE A 163 -3.11 -9.82 -2.21
N ALA A 164 -2.64 -9.52 -3.40
CA ALA A 164 -2.50 -8.16 -3.86
C ALA A 164 -3.88 -7.54 -4.16
N THR A 165 -4.12 -6.35 -3.64
CA THR A 165 -5.35 -5.59 -3.87
C THR A 165 -5.01 -4.15 -4.19
N PHE A 166 -5.95 -3.42 -4.77
CA PHE A 166 -5.81 -1.98 -4.94
C PHE A 166 -5.61 -1.28 -3.60
N ALA A 167 -6.45 -1.64 -2.63
CA ALA A 167 -6.39 -1.22 -1.25
C ALA A 167 -5.74 -2.32 -0.42
N ASN A 168 -4.41 -2.30 -0.27
CA ASN A 168 -3.72 -3.39 0.42
C ASN A 168 -3.78 -3.24 1.94
N THR A 169 -4.86 -3.72 2.54
CA THR A 169 -5.10 -3.72 3.99
C THR A 169 -4.31 -4.79 4.75
N ARG A 170 -3.60 -5.68 4.03
CA ARG A 170 -2.74 -6.72 4.61
C ARG A 170 -1.26 -6.31 4.70
N PHE A 171 -0.93 -5.08 4.31
CA PHE A 171 0.43 -4.57 4.22
C PHE A 171 0.56 -3.25 4.97
N MET A 172 1.53 -3.14 5.86
CA MET A 172 1.80 -1.92 6.62
C MET A 172 2.89 -1.07 5.94
N GLN A 173 2.76 0.24 6.02
CA GLN A 173 3.78 1.18 5.60
C GLN A 173 4.09 2.15 6.74
N LEU A 174 5.28 2.05 7.31
CA LEU A 174 5.73 2.88 8.43
C LEU A 174 6.75 3.91 7.96
N VAL A 175 6.50 5.18 8.24
CA VAL A 175 7.41 6.30 8.00
C VAL A 175 7.91 6.83 9.32
N ASP A 176 9.19 6.66 9.63
CA ASP A 176 9.77 6.99 10.94
C ASP A 176 8.95 6.45 12.13
N GLY A 177 8.40 5.24 11.94
CA GLY A 177 7.58 4.55 12.90
C GLY A 177 6.11 4.99 12.97
N MET A 178 5.68 6.01 12.24
CA MET A 178 4.27 6.34 12.05
C MET A 178 3.66 5.47 10.96
N ASP A 179 2.49 4.92 11.22
CA ASP A 179 1.69 4.23 10.22
C ASP A 179 1.14 5.25 9.19
N ASN A 180 1.46 5.04 7.92
CA ASN A 180 1.08 5.94 6.82
C ASN A 180 -0.25 5.53 6.16
N SER A 181 -1.01 4.66 6.81
CA SER A 181 -2.35 4.26 6.36
C SER A 181 -3.36 5.38 6.61
N THR A 182 -4.32 5.49 5.71
CA THR A 182 -5.44 6.44 5.88
C THR A 182 -6.35 5.98 7.01
N PRO A 183 -6.80 6.87 7.91
CA PRO A 183 -7.72 6.53 9.00
C PRO A 183 -9.02 5.90 8.52
N ALA A 184 -9.62 6.41 7.45
CA ALA A 184 -10.87 5.90 6.93
C ALA A 184 -10.72 4.53 6.25
N LEU A 185 -9.65 4.28 5.52
CA LEU A 185 -9.58 3.14 4.60
C LEU A 185 -8.63 2.04 5.07
N ASN A 186 -7.82 2.29 6.12
CA ASN A 186 -6.84 1.36 6.72
C ASN A 186 -5.80 0.79 5.75
N PHE A 187 -5.47 1.51 4.68
CA PHE A 187 -4.38 1.14 3.78
C PHE A 187 -3.54 2.36 3.38
N PRO A 188 -2.26 2.18 3.05
CA PRO A 188 -1.41 3.25 2.56
C PRO A 188 -1.75 3.60 1.10
N ILE A 189 -1.83 4.90 0.79
CA ILE A 189 -2.05 5.39 -0.58
C ILE A 189 -0.72 5.64 -1.31
N GLY A 190 0.11 4.61 -1.38
CA GLY A 190 1.42 4.64 -2.01
C GLY A 190 2.33 5.71 -1.41
N ASN A 191 2.94 6.52 -2.27
CA ASN A 191 3.77 7.66 -1.88
C ASN A 191 3.07 9.02 -2.11
N LEU A 192 1.74 9.05 -2.33
CA LEU A 192 1.00 10.30 -2.55
C LEU A 192 1.24 11.32 -1.43
N VAL A 193 1.20 10.85 -0.18
CA VAL A 193 1.51 11.63 1.03
C VAL A 193 2.71 11.05 1.80
N GLY A 194 3.54 10.26 1.13
CA GLY A 194 4.71 9.59 1.69
C GLY A 194 5.93 10.50 1.89
N MET A 195 7.13 9.96 1.72
CA MET A 195 8.39 10.67 1.91
C MET A 195 8.84 11.43 0.66
N VAL A 196 9.59 12.49 0.87
CA VAL A 196 10.37 13.18 -0.18
C VAL A 196 11.65 12.37 -0.44
N GLU A 197 11.96 12.07 -1.71
CA GLU A 197 13.10 11.22 -2.08
C GLU A 197 14.45 11.70 -1.52
N THR A 198 14.66 13.01 -1.46
CA THR A 198 15.90 13.61 -0.94
C THR A 198 16.11 13.40 0.57
N ASP A 199 15.05 13.08 1.33
CA ASP A 199 15.12 12.81 2.78
C ASP A 199 15.17 11.31 3.11
N VAL A 200 14.99 10.42 2.15
CA VAL A 200 15.04 8.97 2.39
C VAL A 200 16.46 8.56 2.78
N GLN A 201 16.60 7.91 3.94
CA GLN A 201 17.84 7.29 4.42
C GLN A 201 17.92 5.82 4.01
N SER A 202 16.85 5.08 4.27
CA SER A 202 16.73 3.66 3.90
C SER A 202 15.26 3.23 3.86
N VAL A 203 15.01 2.20 3.08
CA VAL A 203 13.76 1.46 3.09
C VAL A 203 14.07 0.02 3.42
N GLU A 204 13.41 -0.54 4.42
CA GLU A 204 13.50 -1.94 4.82
C GLU A 204 12.14 -2.59 4.57
N LEU A 205 12.13 -3.76 3.98
CA LEU A 205 10.93 -4.54 3.74
C LEU A 205 11.02 -5.87 4.49
N LEU A 206 10.06 -6.12 5.35
CA LEU A 206 9.89 -7.36 6.07
C LEU A 206 8.72 -8.12 5.44
N PRO A 207 8.95 -9.12 4.57
CA PRO A 207 7.89 -9.83 3.88
C PRO A 207 7.18 -10.84 4.79
N GLY A 208 5.86 -10.97 4.61
CA GLY A 208 5.04 -11.92 5.36
C GLY A 208 4.63 -11.47 6.75
N ALA A 209 4.13 -12.42 7.56
CA ALA A 209 3.58 -12.12 8.87
C ALA A 209 4.65 -11.59 9.85
N SER A 210 4.29 -10.57 10.62
CA SER A 210 5.17 -9.96 11.64
C SER A 210 4.39 -9.41 12.83
N SER A 211 3.18 -9.95 13.06
CA SER A 211 2.27 -9.47 14.11
C SER A 211 2.85 -9.61 15.52
N ALA A 212 3.72 -10.57 15.78
CA ALA A 212 4.34 -10.78 17.08
C ALA A 212 5.15 -9.57 17.62
N LEU A 213 5.55 -8.63 16.74
CA LEU A 213 6.22 -7.38 17.14
C LEU A 213 5.42 -6.14 16.80
N TYR A 214 4.72 -6.15 15.67
CA TYR A 214 4.10 -4.94 15.10
C TYR A 214 2.58 -4.91 15.25
N GLY A 215 1.97 -6.02 15.71
CA GLY A 215 0.53 -6.12 16.00
C GLY A 215 -0.31 -6.43 14.79
N ALA A 216 -1.60 -6.14 14.90
CA ALA A 216 -2.58 -6.32 13.84
C ALA A 216 -2.13 -5.64 12.53
N ASN A 217 -2.51 -6.24 11.40
CA ASN A 217 -2.22 -5.77 10.04
C ASN A 217 -0.76 -5.91 9.55
N ALA A 218 0.19 -6.31 10.41
CA ALA A 218 1.50 -6.77 10.00
C ALA A 218 1.40 -8.21 9.44
N PHE A 219 0.65 -8.39 8.36
CA PHE A 219 0.13 -9.69 7.91
C PHE A 219 0.87 -10.24 6.69
N ASN A 220 0.93 -9.48 5.58
CA ASN A 220 1.64 -9.88 4.35
C ASN A 220 2.99 -9.16 4.19
N GLY A 221 3.29 -8.17 5.00
CA GLY A 221 4.55 -7.46 4.98
C GLY A 221 4.48 -6.09 5.61
N ILE A 222 5.66 -5.56 5.88
CA ILE A 222 5.83 -4.20 6.42
C ILE A 222 6.94 -3.50 5.65
N LEU A 223 6.64 -2.30 5.17
CA LEU A 223 7.62 -1.38 4.60
C LEU A 223 8.01 -0.33 5.64
N PHE A 224 9.26 -0.30 6.01
CA PHE A 224 9.83 0.69 6.92
C PHE A 224 10.60 1.72 6.10
N MET A 225 10.17 2.93 6.10
CA MET A 225 10.87 4.06 5.48
C MET A 225 11.45 4.94 6.57
N ARG A 226 12.74 5.22 6.47
CA ARG A 226 13.46 6.04 7.44
C ARG A 226 13.97 7.30 6.79
N SER A 227 13.78 8.41 7.47
CA SER A 227 14.27 9.71 7.07
C SER A 227 15.66 10.00 7.65
N LYS A 228 16.35 10.94 7.03
CA LYS A 228 17.66 11.43 7.49
C LYS A 228 17.51 12.23 8.79
N ASN A 229 18.38 11.95 9.77
CA ASN A 229 18.45 12.76 11.02
C ASN A 229 19.30 14.01 10.76
N PRO A 230 18.86 15.22 11.12
CA PRO A 230 19.60 16.45 10.86
C PRO A 230 20.85 16.63 11.72
N PHE A 231 21.03 15.89 12.79
CA PHE A 231 22.32 15.85 13.50
C PHE A 231 23.43 15.22 12.65
N ASP A 232 23.08 14.20 11.85
CA ASP A 232 24.02 13.42 11.07
C ASP A 232 24.05 13.86 9.59
N HIS A 233 22.97 14.45 9.09
CA HIS A 233 22.78 14.82 7.69
C HIS A 233 22.39 16.29 7.54
N GLN A 234 23.39 17.16 7.61
CA GLN A 234 23.21 18.62 7.49
C GLN A 234 23.23 19.07 6.02
N GLY A 235 22.86 20.33 5.78
CA GLY A 235 22.91 21.01 4.48
C GLY A 235 21.61 20.94 3.69
N ILE A 236 21.68 21.43 2.46
CA ILE A 236 20.55 21.48 1.53
C ILE A 236 20.75 20.45 0.42
N ARG A 237 19.74 19.63 0.19
CA ARG A 237 19.66 18.70 -0.94
C ARG A 237 18.46 19.06 -1.77
N ALA A 238 18.64 19.16 -3.07
CA ALA A 238 17.56 19.48 -4.00
C ALA A 238 17.60 18.53 -5.19
N SER A 239 16.44 18.08 -5.62
CA SER A 239 16.25 17.32 -6.85
C SER A 239 15.24 18.04 -7.73
N PHE A 240 15.54 18.13 -9.01
CA PHE A 240 14.62 18.61 -10.02
C PHE A 240 14.58 17.58 -11.15
N LYS A 241 13.40 17.10 -11.48
CA LYS A 241 13.17 16.10 -12.51
C LYS A 241 12.11 16.62 -13.47
N ARG A 242 12.41 16.56 -14.76
CA ARG A 242 11.49 16.92 -15.83
C ARG A 242 11.47 15.80 -16.86
N GLY A 243 10.26 15.46 -17.31
CA GLY A 243 10.09 14.38 -18.27
C GLY A 243 8.77 14.43 -18.98
N ILE A 244 8.50 13.36 -19.70
CA ILE A 244 7.23 13.07 -20.36
C ILE A 244 6.78 11.66 -20.01
N THR A 245 5.47 11.48 -19.83
CA THR A 245 4.79 10.17 -19.88
C THR A 245 4.21 10.02 -21.28
N SER A 246 4.35 8.85 -21.90
CA SER A 246 3.86 8.54 -23.24
C SER A 246 2.96 7.32 -23.19
N GLN A 247 1.74 7.46 -23.68
CA GLN A 247 0.69 6.43 -23.70
C GLN A 247 -0.12 6.56 -24.98
N GLU A 248 -0.51 5.46 -25.61
CA GLU A 248 -1.24 5.46 -26.86
C GLU A 248 -2.57 6.26 -26.74
N SER A 249 -3.31 6.03 -25.67
CA SER A 249 -4.62 6.64 -25.45
C SER A 249 -4.60 8.09 -24.96
N ALA A 250 -3.51 8.51 -24.28
CA ALA A 250 -3.37 9.85 -23.69
C ALA A 250 -2.32 10.72 -24.39
N GLY A 251 -1.49 10.13 -25.30
CA GLY A 251 -0.39 10.81 -25.95
C GLY A 251 0.76 11.15 -24.97
N ASP A 252 1.56 12.13 -25.36
CA ASP A 252 2.71 12.59 -24.58
C ASP A 252 2.29 13.71 -23.61
N ASN A 253 2.57 13.50 -22.32
CA ASN A 253 2.22 14.43 -21.26
C ASN A 253 3.44 14.81 -20.43
N ALA A 254 3.48 16.06 -20.01
CA ALA A 254 4.56 16.59 -19.20
C ALA A 254 4.56 16.03 -17.77
N TYR A 255 5.75 15.68 -17.29
CA TYR A 255 6.00 15.22 -15.92
C TYR A 255 7.02 16.13 -15.24
N THR A 256 6.77 16.50 -13.98
CA THR A 256 7.68 17.30 -13.16
C THR A 256 7.70 16.76 -11.74
N ASP A 257 8.90 16.60 -11.16
CA ASP A 257 9.07 16.21 -9.76
C ASP A 257 10.21 17.03 -9.14
N ILE A 258 9.92 17.66 -8.01
CA ILE A 258 10.85 18.53 -7.27
C ILE A 258 10.91 18.05 -5.84
N GLY A 259 12.10 17.89 -5.31
CA GLY A 259 12.34 17.56 -3.90
C GLY A 259 13.39 18.50 -3.30
N VAL A 260 13.14 18.99 -2.09
CA VAL A 260 14.10 19.77 -1.31
C VAL A 260 14.10 19.27 0.12
N THR A 261 15.30 19.03 0.66
CA THR A 261 15.54 18.69 2.05
C THR A 261 16.58 19.63 2.61
N MET A 262 16.27 20.26 3.74
CA MET A 262 17.18 21.12 4.49
C MET A 262 17.33 20.57 5.91
N GLY A 263 18.55 20.24 6.32
CA GLY A 263 18.88 19.84 7.69
C GLY A 263 19.93 20.74 8.28
N HIS A 264 19.75 21.17 9.54
CA HIS A 264 20.71 22.04 10.22
C HIS A 264 20.83 21.69 11.69
N LYS A 265 22.08 21.54 12.14
CA LYS A 265 22.46 21.39 13.54
C LYS A 265 22.84 22.75 14.10
N PHE A 266 21.97 23.34 14.92
CA PHE A 266 22.18 24.67 15.54
C PHE A 266 23.18 24.59 16.70
N SER A 267 23.21 23.44 17.38
CA SER A 267 24.15 23.13 18.47
C SER A 267 24.24 21.63 18.65
N ASP A 268 25.15 21.14 19.50
CA ASP A 268 25.20 19.70 19.83
C ASP A 268 23.91 19.19 20.45
N LYS A 269 23.07 20.08 20.99
CA LYS A 269 21.81 19.73 21.65
C LYS A 269 20.57 19.93 20.79
N PHE A 270 20.63 20.76 19.71
CA PHE A 270 19.46 21.09 18.93
C PHE A 270 19.71 21.07 17.43
N ALA A 271 18.86 20.35 16.71
CA ALA A 271 18.87 20.29 15.26
C ALA A 271 17.42 20.32 14.72
N ALA A 272 17.27 20.77 13.48
CA ALA A 272 15.98 20.78 12.79
C ALA A 272 16.13 20.41 11.32
N LYS A 273 15.06 19.92 10.72
CA LYS A 273 14.96 19.70 9.28
C LYS A 273 13.62 20.17 8.74
N VAL A 274 13.60 20.49 7.44
CA VAL A 274 12.40 20.78 6.66
C VAL A 274 12.52 20.12 5.30
N ASN A 275 11.45 19.53 4.84
CA ASN A 275 11.34 18.89 3.53
C ASN A 275 10.18 19.48 2.73
N PHE A 276 10.35 19.54 1.43
CA PHE A 276 9.31 19.93 0.48
C PHE A 276 9.39 19.04 -0.76
N GLY A 277 8.25 18.54 -1.23
CA GLY A 277 8.13 17.77 -2.46
C GLY A 277 6.95 18.25 -3.29
N TYR A 278 7.14 18.33 -4.60
CA TYR A 278 6.10 18.63 -5.58
C TYR A 278 6.21 17.74 -6.79
N LEU A 279 5.14 17.01 -7.09
CA LEU A 279 5.04 16.18 -8.29
C LEU A 279 3.78 16.59 -9.05
N LYS A 280 3.90 16.68 -10.37
CA LYS A 280 2.77 16.89 -11.27
C LYS A 280 2.97 16.14 -12.58
N GLY A 281 1.92 15.48 -13.01
CA GLY A 281 1.86 14.75 -14.26
C GLY A 281 0.41 14.54 -14.71
N THR A 282 0.27 13.76 -15.77
CA THR A 282 -1.01 13.20 -16.21
C THR A 282 -1.03 11.72 -15.90
N ASP A 283 -2.11 11.25 -15.30
CA ASP A 283 -2.28 9.87 -14.92
C ASP A 283 -2.45 8.95 -16.14
N TRP A 284 -2.27 7.66 -15.92
CA TRP A 284 -2.48 6.64 -16.94
C TRP A 284 -3.97 6.53 -17.27
N ALA A 285 -4.34 6.87 -18.51
CA ALA A 285 -5.71 6.82 -18.96
C ALA A 285 -6.20 5.36 -19.07
N ALA A 286 -7.37 5.10 -18.53
CA ALA A 286 -8.05 3.82 -18.64
C ALA A 286 -9.14 3.92 -19.70
N THR A 287 -9.06 3.08 -20.73
CA THR A 287 -9.91 3.18 -21.91
C THR A 287 -10.51 1.85 -22.35
N SER A 288 -10.46 0.85 -21.49
CA SER A 288 -11.01 -0.46 -21.81
C SER A 288 -12.55 -0.42 -21.91
N GLU A 289 -13.07 -0.81 -23.04
CA GLU A 289 -14.51 -1.01 -23.28
C GLU A 289 -14.93 -2.48 -23.15
N VAL A 290 -14.05 -3.35 -22.62
CA VAL A 290 -14.37 -4.75 -22.36
C VAL A 290 -15.49 -4.82 -21.31
N ASP A 291 -16.47 -5.71 -21.52
CA ASP A 291 -17.53 -5.95 -20.53
C ASP A 291 -16.96 -6.61 -19.27
N LYS A 292 -17.40 -6.19 -18.08
CA LYS A 292 -16.91 -6.63 -16.78
C LYS A 292 -17.19 -8.11 -16.49
N ILE A 293 -18.17 -8.70 -17.13
CA ILE A 293 -18.61 -10.08 -16.88
C ILE A 293 -18.21 -11.02 -18.03
N ASP A 294 -18.43 -10.57 -19.26
CA ASP A 294 -18.25 -11.38 -20.47
C ASP A 294 -17.46 -10.57 -21.51
N PRO A 295 -16.15 -10.82 -21.68
CA PRO A 295 -15.29 -10.04 -22.56
C PRO A 295 -15.67 -10.10 -24.04
N THR A 296 -16.62 -11.00 -24.43
CA THR A 296 -17.14 -11.06 -25.80
C THR A 296 -18.25 -10.05 -26.08
N ARG A 297 -18.82 -9.46 -25.04
CA ARG A 297 -19.86 -8.43 -25.19
C ARG A 297 -19.26 -7.09 -25.61
N THR A 298 -20.05 -6.37 -26.37
CA THR A 298 -19.76 -5.03 -26.86
C THR A 298 -20.92 -4.09 -26.52
N ARG A 299 -20.77 -2.80 -26.75
CA ARG A 299 -21.83 -1.77 -26.54
C ARG A 299 -23.14 -2.05 -27.28
N SER A 300 -23.14 -2.92 -28.29
CA SER A 300 -24.36 -3.34 -28.98
C SER A 300 -25.16 -4.41 -28.23
N ASN A 301 -24.56 -5.09 -27.27
CA ASN A 301 -25.27 -6.03 -26.41
C ASN A 301 -26.21 -5.30 -25.45
N THR A 302 -27.38 -5.86 -25.22
CA THR A 302 -28.43 -5.23 -24.40
C THR A 302 -27.97 -4.96 -22.95
N ASN A 303 -27.26 -5.92 -22.36
CA ASN A 303 -26.80 -5.93 -20.97
C ASN A 303 -25.30 -5.59 -20.82
N TYR A 304 -24.76 -4.79 -21.74
CA TYR A 304 -23.37 -4.34 -21.68
C TYR A 304 -23.10 -3.49 -20.44
N ASP A 305 -21.98 -3.75 -19.76
CA ASP A 305 -21.45 -3.01 -18.61
C ASP A 305 -19.92 -2.97 -18.75
N GLY A 306 -19.40 -1.88 -19.29
CA GLY A 306 -17.99 -1.76 -19.65
C GLY A 306 -17.07 -1.45 -18.47
N ILE A 307 -15.81 -1.91 -18.52
CA ILE A 307 -14.84 -1.71 -17.43
C ILE A 307 -14.57 -0.23 -17.16
N ASN A 308 -14.26 0.54 -18.21
CA ASN A 308 -14.01 1.99 -18.07
C ASN A 308 -15.12 2.81 -18.73
N VAL A 309 -16.34 2.34 -18.57
CA VAL A 309 -17.58 3.00 -18.98
C VAL A 309 -18.50 3.04 -17.76
N TYR A 310 -19.15 4.17 -17.50
CA TYR A 310 -19.91 4.39 -16.26
C TYR A 310 -21.25 5.01 -16.52
N GLY A 311 -22.26 4.53 -15.79
CA GLY A 311 -23.67 4.86 -15.97
C GLY A 311 -24.45 3.79 -16.72
N ASP A 312 -23.76 2.75 -17.22
CA ASP A 312 -24.33 1.52 -17.79
C ASP A 312 -24.55 0.42 -16.74
N GLU A 313 -24.11 0.61 -15.50
CA GLU A 313 -24.44 -0.25 -14.38
C GLU A 313 -25.94 -0.32 -14.10
N VAL A 314 -26.69 0.73 -14.48
CA VAL A 314 -28.14 0.80 -14.28
C VAL A 314 -28.84 -0.05 -15.33
N SER A 315 -29.40 -1.18 -14.90
CA SER A 315 -30.01 -2.16 -15.79
C SER A 315 -31.34 -2.70 -15.22
N THR A 316 -32.18 -3.26 -16.09
CA THR A 316 -33.40 -3.95 -15.68
C THR A 316 -33.77 -5.06 -16.68
N ASN A 317 -34.49 -6.07 -16.20
CA ASN A 317 -35.12 -7.07 -17.07
C ASN A 317 -36.42 -6.44 -17.64
N ILE A 318 -36.45 -6.22 -18.96
CA ILE A 318 -37.53 -5.48 -19.61
C ILE A 318 -38.88 -6.22 -19.62
N ARG A 319 -38.86 -7.59 -19.61
CA ARG A 319 -40.10 -8.37 -19.47
C ARG A 319 -40.65 -8.25 -18.06
N ALA A 320 -39.81 -8.44 -17.04
CA ALA A 320 -40.25 -8.32 -15.66
C ALA A 320 -40.77 -6.91 -15.34
N ALA A 321 -40.05 -5.87 -15.80
CA ALA A 321 -40.45 -4.48 -15.59
C ALA A 321 -41.77 -4.09 -16.26
N SER A 322 -42.07 -4.66 -17.44
CA SER A 322 -43.27 -4.36 -18.19
C SER A 322 -44.47 -5.28 -17.91
N GLY A 323 -44.21 -6.50 -17.40
CA GLY A 323 -45.21 -7.58 -17.34
C GLY A 323 -45.76 -8.01 -18.71
N SER A 324 -45.09 -7.61 -19.81
CA SER A 324 -45.58 -7.81 -21.17
C SER A 324 -44.84 -8.93 -21.92
N GLY A 325 -45.61 -9.86 -22.50
CA GLY A 325 -45.04 -10.88 -23.40
C GLY A 325 -44.59 -10.33 -24.78
N LEU A 326 -44.84 -9.04 -25.07
CA LEU A 326 -44.40 -8.40 -26.32
C LEU A 326 -42.90 -8.06 -26.32
N VAL A 327 -42.24 -8.08 -25.18
CA VAL A 327 -40.79 -7.87 -25.08
C VAL A 327 -40.06 -9.15 -24.67
N PRO A 328 -38.81 -9.34 -25.10
CA PRO A 328 -38.04 -10.53 -24.73
C PRO A 328 -37.66 -10.51 -23.25
N ASP A 329 -37.37 -11.70 -22.71
CA ASP A 329 -36.88 -11.85 -21.36
C ASP A 329 -35.38 -11.62 -21.33
N VAL A 330 -34.96 -10.37 -21.31
CA VAL A 330 -33.54 -9.97 -21.34
C VAL A 330 -33.32 -8.76 -20.43
N VAL A 331 -32.12 -8.71 -19.89
CA VAL A 331 -31.63 -7.52 -19.16
C VAL A 331 -31.17 -6.47 -20.19
N VAL A 332 -31.51 -5.23 -19.92
CA VAL A 332 -31.08 -4.07 -20.69
C VAL A 332 -30.44 -3.05 -19.76
N SER A 333 -29.24 -2.61 -20.08
CA SER A 333 -28.52 -1.55 -19.38
C SER A 333 -28.62 -0.20 -20.09
N ARG A 334 -28.48 0.89 -19.33
CA ARG A 334 -28.45 2.26 -19.87
C ARG A 334 -27.16 2.49 -20.66
N THR A 335 -27.13 3.57 -21.45
CA THR A 335 -25.91 3.98 -22.17
C THR A 335 -24.98 4.77 -21.25
N GLY A 336 -23.78 4.25 -21.00
CA GLY A 336 -22.77 4.87 -20.13
C GLY A 336 -21.86 5.90 -20.82
N TYR A 337 -21.02 6.57 -20.04
CA TYR A 337 -19.98 7.52 -20.46
C TYR A 337 -18.60 6.91 -20.31
N ASN A 338 -17.66 7.25 -21.20
CA ASN A 338 -16.26 6.81 -21.06
C ASN A 338 -15.59 7.50 -19.87
N GLU A 339 -14.64 6.80 -19.23
CA GLU A 339 -13.90 7.35 -18.09
C GLU A 339 -13.27 8.71 -18.41
N ARG A 340 -12.68 8.87 -19.60
CA ARG A 340 -12.05 10.13 -20.03
C ARG A 340 -12.99 11.34 -20.05
N ASP A 341 -14.30 11.12 -20.12
CA ASP A 341 -15.30 12.17 -20.10
C ASP A 341 -15.65 12.59 -18.66
N LEU A 342 -15.29 11.77 -17.67
CA LEU A 342 -15.64 11.92 -16.25
C LEU A 342 -14.45 12.33 -15.37
N THR A 343 -13.22 12.39 -15.92
CA THR A 343 -12.02 12.79 -15.18
C THR A 343 -11.04 13.52 -16.07
N ASN A 344 -10.16 14.33 -15.47
CA ASN A 344 -9.11 15.06 -16.16
C ASN A 344 -7.73 14.39 -16.07
N TYR A 345 -7.64 13.21 -15.42
CA TYR A 345 -6.40 12.48 -15.18
C TYR A 345 -5.27 13.31 -14.52
N ASN A 346 -5.61 14.33 -13.73
CA ASN A 346 -4.60 15.12 -13.03
C ASN A 346 -3.94 14.28 -11.93
N ALA A 347 -2.63 14.09 -12.02
CA ALA A 347 -1.81 13.45 -11.01
C ALA A 347 -0.92 14.51 -10.35
N GLU A 348 -1.16 14.81 -9.08
CA GLU A 348 -0.43 15.82 -8.33
C GLU A 348 -0.17 15.36 -6.91
N SER A 349 1.03 15.69 -6.38
CA SER A 349 1.39 15.43 -4.99
C SER A 349 2.21 16.58 -4.46
N ILE A 350 1.78 17.17 -3.36
CA ILE A 350 2.50 18.21 -2.62
C ILE A 350 2.74 17.69 -1.21
N LYS A 351 3.98 17.69 -0.78
CA LYS A 351 4.40 17.19 0.54
C LYS A 351 5.25 18.23 1.25
N ALA A 352 5.01 18.40 2.53
CA ALA A 352 5.89 19.15 3.39
C ALA A 352 5.99 18.47 4.74
N ASP A 353 7.17 18.31 5.25
CA ASP A 353 7.40 17.81 6.60
C ASP A 353 8.52 18.57 7.28
N TRP A 354 8.50 18.56 8.59
CA TRP A 354 9.51 19.21 9.43
C TRP A 354 9.76 18.39 10.69
N GLY A 355 11.00 18.46 11.19
CA GLY A 355 11.41 17.78 12.40
C GLY A 355 12.25 18.70 13.29
N LEU A 356 11.94 18.69 14.59
CA LEU A 356 12.73 19.33 15.65
C LEU A 356 13.31 18.24 16.53
N TYR A 357 14.61 18.29 16.79
CA TYR A 357 15.34 17.26 17.53
C TYR A 357 16.14 17.91 18.64
N TYR A 358 16.01 17.37 19.86
CA TYR A 358 16.67 17.89 21.04
C TYR A 358 17.35 16.78 21.83
N ARG A 359 18.65 16.90 22.03
CA ARG A 359 19.52 16.00 22.83
C ARG A 359 19.99 16.73 24.08
N PRO A 360 19.30 16.58 25.24
CA PRO A 360 19.62 17.32 26.46
C PRO A 360 20.93 16.91 27.10
N ILE A 361 21.34 15.63 26.92
CA ILE A 361 22.52 15.01 27.57
C ILE A 361 23.70 15.05 26.62
N GLU A 362 24.89 15.33 27.15
CA GLU A 362 26.10 15.54 26.33
C GLU A 362 26.59 14.29 25.59
N ASP A 363 26.30 13.11 26.12
CA ASP A 363 26.62 11.84 25.46
C ASP A 363 25.64 11.44 24.33
N ASN A 364 24.68 12.31 24.01
CA ASN A 364 23.62 12.08 23.02
C ASN A 364 22.74 10.85 23.29
N SER A 365 22.75 10.32 24.51
CA SER A 365 22.04 9.10 24.90
C SER A 365 20.52 9.27 24.93
N LEU A 366 19.99 10.50 24.94
CA LEU A 366 18.56 10.77 24.96
C LEU A 366 18.19 11.81 23.90
N GLU A 367 17.23 11.45 23.04
CA GLU A 367 16.71 12.34 22.00
C GLU A 367 15.19 12.54 22.15
N PHE A 368 14.76 13.79 22.18
CA PHE A 368 13.38 14.21 22.01
C PHE A 368 13.18 14.66 20.59
N SER A 369 12.12 14.22 19.95
CA SER A 369 11.77 14.71 18.60
C SER A 369 10.29 15.04 18.47
N TYR A 370 10.02 16.11 17.73
CA TYR A 370 8.70 16.41 17.18
C TYR A 370 8.79 16.40 15.66
N VAL A 371 7.93 15.62 15.01
CA VAL A 371 7.82 15.56 13.56
C VAL A 371 6.40 15.90 13.15
N GLY A 372 6.25 16.92 12.30
CA GLY A 372 5.01 17.28 11.63
C GLY A 372 5.12 16.97 10.14
N LYS A 373 4.05 16.45 9.56
CA LYS A 373 3.99 16.13 8.13
C LYS A 373 2.61 16.46 7.58
N VAL A 374 2.58 17.07 6.42
CA VAL A 374 1.36 17.35 5.65
C VAL A 374 1.57 16.93 4.21
N GLY A 375 0.53 16.38 3.60
CA GLY A 375 0.51 16.03 2.19
C GLY A 375 -0.86 16.26 1.60
N THR A 376 -0.88 16.71 0.35
CA THR A 376 -2.10 16.81 -0.44
C THR A 376 -1.83 16.34 -1.85
N GLY A 377 -2.85 15.81 -2.52
CA GLY A 377 -2.65 15.37 -3.90
C GLY A 377 -3.92 14.90 -4.58
N SER A 378 -3.75 14.65 -5.87
CA SER A 378 -4.79 14.14 -6.76
C SER A 378 -4.27 12.91 -7.49
N THR A 379 -5.15 11.93 -7.65
CA THR A 379 -4.81 10.61 -8.22
C THR A 379 -6.09 9.89 -8.63
N ILE A 380 -5.97 8.87 -9.47
CA ILE A 380 -7.07 7.95 -9.73
C ILE A 380 -6.91 6.74 -8.80
N TYR A 381 -8.01 6.33 -8.18
CA TYR A 381 -8.06 5.18 -7.31
C TYR A 381 -9.07 4.15 -7.80
N GLN A 382 -8.67 2.90 -7.85
CA GLN A 382 -9.54 1.76 -8.11
C GLN A 382 -9.83 1.05 -6.78
N GLY A 383 -11.06 1.14 -6.33
CA GLY A 383 -11.59 0.36 -5.22
C GLY A 383 -12.74 -0.51 -5.70
N THR A 384 -13.85 -0.53 -4.96
CA THR A 384 -15.10 -1.15 -5.40
C THR A 384 -15.62 -0.49 -6.67
N ASN A 385 -15.53 0.83 -6.74
CA ASN A 385 -15.77 1.64 -7.93
C ASN A 385 -14.46 2.31 -8.39
N ARG A 386 -14.54 3.18 -9.35
CA ARG A 386 -13.46 4.01 -9.84
C ARG A 386 -13.61 5.44 -9.34
N TYR A 387 -12.59 5.96 -8.68
CA TYR A 387 -12.66 7.24 -7.99
C TYR A 387 -11.64 8.24 -8.54
N ASN A 388 -12.08 9.48 -8.73
CA ASN A 388 -11.18 10.60 -8.87
C ASN A 388 -10.91 11.18 -7.47
N ILE A 389 -9.72 10.94 -6.96
CA ILE A 389 -9.24 11.54 -5.72
C ILE A 389 -8.69 12.92 -6.08
N ASN A 390 -9.29 13.97 -5.54
CA ASN A 390 -8.95 15.34 -5.87
C ASN A 390 -8.75 16.20 -4.62
N GLY A 391 -7.53 16.70 -4.45
CA GLY A 391 -7.20 17.50 -3.29
C GLY A 391 -7.28 16.73 -1.97
N PHE A 392 -7.07 15.41 -1.99
CA PHE A 392 -6.94 14.62 -0.76
C PHE A 392 -5.87 15.23 0.14
N PHE A 393 -6.14 15.34 1.42
CA PHE A 393 -5.24 15.94 2.41
C PHE A 393 -5.04 15.01 3.58
N GLN A 394 -3.77 14.80 3.98
CA GLN A 394 -3.41 14.08 5.20
C GLN A 394 -2.42 14.89 6.01
N GLN A 395 -2.59 14.88 7.32
CA GLN A 395 -1.61 15.43 8.28
C GLN A 395 -1.27 14.39 9.34
N GLN A 396 -0.01 14.46 9.80
CA GLN A 396 0.54 13.59 10.84
C GLN A 396 1.38 14.42 11.80
N HIS A 397 1.24 14.18 13.10
CA HIS A 397 2.00 14.83 14.16
C HIS A 397 2.51 13.81 15.15
N LYS A 398 3.83 13.72 15.32
CA LYS A 398 4.50 12.75 16.20
C LYS A 398 5.35 13.44 17.24
N LEU A 399 5.25 12.98 18.49
CA LEU A 399 6.20 13.21 19.58
C LEU A 399 6.89 11.89 19.91
N GLU A 400 8.21 11.90 20.02
CA GLU A 400 9.00 10.72 20.39
C GLU A 400 10.10 11.09 21.36
N VAL A 401 10.29 10.23 22.35
CA VAL A 401 11.46 10.23 23.25
C VAL A 401 12.13 8.89 23.11
N LYS A 402 13.42 8.87 22.81
CA LYS A 402 14.17 7.62 22.63
C LYS A 402 15.60 7.72 23.11
N ASN A 403 16.14 6.56 23.42
CA ASN A 403 17.59 6.33 23.59
C ASN A 403 17.96 4.95 23.03
N ASP A 404 19.15 4.46 23.28
CA ASP A 404 19.61 3.16 22.78
C ASP A 404 18.78 1.98 23.30
N ASN A 405 18.13 2.14 24.48
CA ASN A 405 17.42 1.06 25.16
C ASN A 405 15.89 1.19 25.11
N PHE A 406 15.34 2.38 24.86
CA PHE A 406 13.89 2.55 24.81
C PHE A 406 13.46 3.59 23.78
N PHE A 407 12.20 3.49 23.41
CA PHE A 407 11.45 4.62 22.85
C PHE A 407 10.04 4.65 23.41
N VAL A 408 9.49 5.86 23.48
CA VAL A 408 8.07 6.15 23.68
C VAL A 408 7.66 7.17 22.65
N ARG A 409 6.62 6.88 21.89
CA ARG A 409 6.09 7.82 20.91
C ARG A 409 4.56 7.85 20.92
N ALA A 410 4.03 8.97 20.52
CA ALA A 410 2.61 9.19 20.29
C ALA A 410 2.42 10.02 19.03
N TYR A 411 1.40 9.69 18.22
CA TYR A 411 1.09 10.45 17.02
C TYR A 411 -0.40 10.43 16.69
N GLU A 412 -0.84 11.45 15.95
CA GLU A 412 -2.15 11.52 15.33
C GLU A 412 -2.00 11.54 13.82
N VAL A 413 -2.89 10.84 13.12
CA VAL A 413 -3.08 10.90 11.67
C VAL A 413 -4.51 11.32 11.39
N SER A 414 -4.71 12.30 10.52
CA SER A 414 -6.03 12.73 10.09
C SER A 414 -6.09 13.02 8.61
N ASP A 415 -7.20 12.65 7.99
CA ASP A 415 -7.45 12.78 6.55
C ASP A 415 -8.59 13.74 6.26
N LYS A 416 -8.62 14.20 4.99
CA LYS A 416 -9.79 14.84 4.37
C LYS A 416 -9.86 14.39 2.92
N ALA A 417 -11.04 13.99 2.48
CA ALA A 417 -11.26 13.54 1.11
C ALA A 417 -11.09 14.65 0.05
N GLY A 418 -11.20 15.92 0.44
CA GLY A 418 -11.14 17.04 -0.50
C GLY A 418 -12.37 17.10 -1.42
N ASP A 419 -12.12 17.25 -2.71
CA ASP A 419 -13.14 17.28 -3.75
C ASP A 419 -13.21 15.95 -4.54
N SER A 420 -12.94 14.86 -3.86
CA SER A 420 -12.96 13.50 -4.43
C SER A 420 -14.39 13.04 -4.74
N TYR A 421 -14.55 12.27 -5.82
CA TYR A 421 -15.84 11.77 -6.25
C TYR A 421 -15.76 10.39 -6.90
N ASP A 422 -16.90 9.69 -6.93
CA ASP A 422 -17.10 8.40 -7.57
C ASP A 422 -17.50 8.59 -9.03
N MET A 423 -16.73 8.03 -9.98
CA MET A 423 -16.99 8.16 -11.41
C MET A 423 -18.20 7.33 -11.86
N VAL A 424 -18.48 6.19 -11.21
CA VAL A 424 -19.66 5.37 -11.49
C VAL A 424 -20.92 6.17 -11.19
N PHE A 425 -21.04 6.70 -9.98
CA PHE A 425 -22.19 7.54 -9.61
C PHE A 425 -22.25 8.85 -10.39
N THR A 426 -21.12 9.41 -10.80
CA THR A 426 -21.10 10.58 -11.67
C THR A 426 -21.79 10.24 -13.00
N GLY A 427 -21.43 9.14 -13.67
CA GLY A 427 -22.05 8.69 -14.90
C GLY A 427 -23.55 8.39 -14.76
N ILE A 428 -23.93 7.69 -13.68
CA ILE A 428 -25.32 7.38 -13.33
C ILE A 428 -26.13 8.66 -13.15
N ASN A 429 -25.64 9.63 -12.37
CA ASN A 429 -26.38 10.83 -12.02
C ASN A 429 -26.41 11.87 -13.14
N ILE A 430 -25.43 11.90 -14.05
CA ILE A 430 -25.56 12.65 -15.31
C ILE A 430 -26.70 12.09 -16.17
N ASN A 431 -26.79 10.76 -16.27
CA ASN A 431 -27.90 10.10 -16.96
C ASN A 431 -29.26 10.43 -16.32
N ARG A 432 -29.38 10.38 -15.00
CA ARG A 432 -30.59 10.68 -14.23
C ARG A 432 -31.00 12.16 -14.32
N ALA A 433 -30.02 13.07 -14.39
CA ALA A 433 -30.26 14.50 -14.55
C ALA A 433 -30.89 14.85 -15.90
N TRP A 434 -30.63 14.07 -16.94
CA TRP A 434 -31.23 14.21 -18.25
C TRP A 434 -32.56 13.47 -18.35
N LYS A 435 -32.59 12.18 -17.92
CA LYS A 435 -33.80 11.34 -18.01
C LYS A 435 -33.79 10.33 -16.87
N SER A 436 -34.86 10.25 -16.10
CA SER A 436 -34.97 9.27 -15.01
C SER A 436 -34.84 7.83 -15.54
N ASP A 437 -34.38 6.91 -14.71
CA ASP A 437 -34.21 5.51 -15.10
C ASP A 437 -35.54 4.90 -15.56
N ASN A 438 -36.65 5.15 -14.83
CA ASN A 438 -37.98 4.67 -15.17
C ASN A 438 -38.43 5.18 -16.54
N GLN A 439 -38.24 6.48 -16.84
CA GLN A 439 -38.61 7.04 -18.12
C GLN A 439 -37.81 6.43 -19.27
N TRP A 440 -36.47 6.27 -19.08
CA TRP A 440 -35.60 5.68 -20.09
C TRP A 440 -36.03 4.25 -20.44
N PHE A 441 -36.28 3.42 -19.40
CA PHE A 441 -36.72 2.04 -19.62
C PHE A 441 -38.14 1.97 -20.20
N GLN A 442 -39.06 2.86 -19.82
CA GLN A 442 -40.40 2.93 -20.41
C GLN A 442 -40.34 3.27 -21.89
N GLU A 443 -39.52 4.22 -22.31
CA GLU A 443 -39.35 4.58 -23.73
C GLU A 443 -38.73 3.43 -24.53
N TYR A 444 -37.74 2.74 -23.95
CA TYR A 444 -37.09 1.56 -24.53
C TYR A 444 -38.13 0.44 -24.75
N ILE A 445 -38.80 0.04 -23.67
CA ILE A 445 -39.82 -1.01 -23.67
C ILE A 445 -40.98 -0.66 -24.63
N GLY A 446 -41.46 0.56 -24.54
CA GLY A 446 -42.56 1.06 -25.38
C GLY A 446 -42.22 1.02 -26.87
N THR A 447 -41.00 1.38 -27.24
CA THR A 447 -40.53 1.31 -28.64
C THR A 447 -40.42 -0.15 -29.10
N TYR A 448 -39.82 -1.03 -28.33
CA TYR A 448 -39.69 -2.46 -28.68
C TYR A 448 -41.10 -3.10 -28.84
N ALA A 449 -41.93 -2.95 -27.83
CA ALA A 449 -43.31 -3.46 -27.86
C ALA A 449 -44.14 -2.87 -29.00
N GLY A 450 -43.97 -1.59 -29.33
CA GLY A 450 -44.63 -0.91 -30.46
C GLY A 450 -44.25 -1.52 -31.81
N ILE A 451 -42.97 -1.86 -32.01
CA ILE A 451 -42.49 -2.57 -33.21
C ILE A 451 -43.16 -3.93 -33.35
N GLU A 452 -43.22 -4.69 -32.25
CA GLU A 452 -43.88 -6.03 -32.23
C GLU A 452 -45.36 -5.93 -32.48
N LEU A 453 -46.03 -5.00 -31.80
CA LEU A 453 -47.48 -4.80 -31.94
C LEU A 453 -47.88 -4.37 -33.36
N ALA A 454 -47.05 -3.59 -34.06
CA ALA A 454 -47.20 -3.22 -35.45
C ALA A 454 -46.92 -4.36 -36.44
N GLY A 455 -46.53 -5.57 -35.96
CA GLY A 455 -46.20 -6.71 -36.80
C GLY A 455 -44.81 -6.61 -37.46
N ASN A 456 -43.95 -5.76 -36.96
CA ASN A 456 -42.56 -5.55 -37.46
C ASN A 456 -42.54 -5.24 -39.00
N PRO A 457 -43.21 -4.19 -39.47
CA PRO A 457 -43.42 -3.96 -40.91
C PRO A 457 -42.13 -3.71 -41.69
N GLN A 458 -41.02 -3.38 -40.98
CA GLN A 458 -39.68 -3.17 -41.57
C GLN A 458 -38.83 -4.44 -41.60
N GLY A 459 -39.33 -5.56 -41.04
CA GLY A 459 -38.58 -6.81 -40.98
C GLY A 459 -37.33 -6.74 -40.16
N LEU A 460 -37.28 -5.94 -39.08
CA LEU A 460 -36.12 -5.75 -38.23
C LEU A 460 -35.75 -7.04 -37.50
N THR A 461 -34.48 -7.35 -37.46
CA THR A 461 -33.94 -8.42 -36.58
C THR A 461 -34.10 -8.06 -35.10
N THR A 462 -34.01 -9.03 -34.22
CA THR A 462 -34.07 -8.79 -32.77
C THR A 462 -33.05 -7.71 -32.32
N GLN A 463 -31.83 -7.76 -32.82
CA GLN A 463 -30.80 -6.76 -32.52
C GLN A 463 -31.21 -5.36 -33.02
N GLN A 464 -31.71 -5.25 -34.24
CA GLN A 464 -32.16 -3.97 -34.80
C GLN A 464 -33.33 -3.37 -34.02
N LYS A 465 -34.23 -4.20 -33.44
CA LYS A 465 -35.31 -3.72 -32.54
C LYS A 465 -34.73 -3.15 -31.25
N HIS A 466 -33.74 -3.82 -30.68
CA HIS A 466 -33.00 -3.33 -29.51
C HIS A 466 -32.27 -2.02 -29.81
N ASP A 467 -31.56 -1.94 -30.95
CA ASP A 467 -30.85 -0.74 -31.37
C ASP A 467 -31.83 0.46 -31.59
N ALA A 468 -32.95 0.23 -32.24
CA ALA A 468 -33.99 1.26 -32.43
C ALA A 468 -34.59 1.70 -31.08
N SER A 469 -34.83 0.77 -30.16
CA SER A 469 -35.36 1.06 -28.84
C SER A 469 -34.37 1.90 -28.01
N ARG A 470 -33.09 1.55 -28.06
CA ARG A 470 -32.04 2.32 -27.41
C ARG A 470 -31.88 3.71 -27.99
N ALA A 471 -31.92 3.86 -29.33
CA ALA A 471 -31.81 5.14 -29.99
C ALA A 471 -32.96 6.09 -29.60
N VAL A 472 -34.18 5.59 -29.45
CA VAL A 472 -35.33 6.39 -28.98
C VAL A 472 -35.14 6.76 -27.50
N ALA A 473 -34.80 5.79 -26.65
CA ALA A 473 -34.57 6.04 -25.23
C ALA A 473 -33.44 7.03 -24.99
N ASP A 474 -32.38 7.03 -25.82
CA ASP A 474 -31.25 7.96 -25.76
C ASP A 474 -31.51 9.33 -26.39
N THR A 475 -32.70 9.60 -26.93
CA THR A 475 -33.02 10.89 -27.55
C THR A 475 -32.85 12.04 -26.55
N GLY A 476 -31.98 13.02 -26.90
CA GLY A 476 -31.67 14.19 -26.07
C GLY A 476 -30.67 13.95 -24.98
N ARG A 477 -29.93 12.81 -25.00
CA ARG A 477 -28.87 12.47 -24.03
C ARG A 477 -27.86 13.59 -23.94
N PHE A 478 -27.44 13.93 -22.72
CA PHE A 478 -26.39 14.90 -22.51
C PHE A 478 -25.04 14.33 -23.02
N LEU A 479 -24.53 14.96 -24.07
CA LEU A 479 -23.22 14.55 -24.63
C LEU A 479 -22.06 15.28 -23.93
N PRO A 480 -20.91 14.64 -23.74
CA PRO A 480 -19.72 15.26 -23.16
C PRO A 480 -19.41 16.62 -23.80
N GLY A 481 -19.13 17.64 -23.00
CA GLY A 481 -18.85 18.99 -23.42
C GLY A 481 -20.11 19.87 -23.67
N SER A 482 -21.32 19.30 -23.72
CA SER A 482 -22.53 20.08 -23.80
C SER A 482 -22.85 20.83 -22.50
N ALA A 483 -23.63 21.92 -22.60
CA ALA A 483 -24.01 22.71 -21.41
C ALA A 483 -24.79 21.86 -20.37
N GLY A 484 -25.70 20.99 -20.83
CA GLY A 484 -26.45 20.08 -19.96
C GLY A 484 -25.53 19.07 -19.26
N TYR A 485 -24.60 18.47 -20.00
CA TYR A 485 -23.60 17.57 -19.44
C TYR A 485 -22.75 18.27 -18.36
N ASN A 486 -22.17 19.42 -18.69
CA ASN A 486 -21.31 20.16 -17.75
C ASN A 486 -22.07 20.59 -16.49
N ALA A 487 -23.33 21.00 -16.61
CA ALA A 487 -24.16 21.35 -15.46
C ALA A 487 -24.45 20.13 -14.58
N ALA A 488 -24.82 18.98 -15.17
CA ALA A 488 -25.10 17.74 -14.47
C ALA A 488 -23.83 17.15 -13.81
N PHE A 489 -22.71 17.17 -14.53
CA PHE A 489 -21.40 16.76 -14.02
C PHE A 489 -21.02 17.58 -12.79
N ASN A 490 -21.01 18.92 -12.92
CA ASN A 490 -20.64 19.80 -11.80
C ASN A 490 -21.58 19.67 -10.60
N LYS A 491 -22.86 19.43 -10.82
CA LYS A 491 -23.79 19.14 -9.73
C LYS A 491 -23.42 17.84 -9.04
N SER A 492 -23.21 16.76 -9.81
CA SER A 492 -22.95 15.43 -9.29
C SER A 492 -21.69 15.41 -8.43
N ILE A 493 -20.57 15.93 -8.90
CA ILE A 493 -19.28 15.90 -8.16
C ILE A 493 -19.24 16.78 -6.91
N ASN A 494 -20.25 17.64 -6.70
CA ASN A 494 -20.37 18.50 -5.51
C ASN A 494 -21.46 18.07 -4.52
N ASP A 495 -22.28 17.10 -4.89
CA ASP A 495 -23.39 16.59 -4.10
C ASP A 495 -22.96 15.26 -3.41
N PRO A 496 -22.96 15.19 -2.05
CA PRO A 496 -22.57 13.97 -1.31
C PRO A 496 -23.69 12.92 -1.24
N ASP A 497 -24.92 13.23 -1.61
CA ASP A 497 -26.00 12.23 -1.71
C ASP A 497 -25.81 11.39 -2.97
N LEU A 498 -25.40 10.13 -2.82
CA LEU A 498 -25.12 9.21 -3.94
C LEU A 498 -26.34 8.94 -4.85
N ARG A 499 -27.57 9.24 -4.38
CA ARG A 499 -28.79 9.15 -5.21
C ARG A 499 -28.83 10.24 -6.27
N THR A 500 -28.19 11.38 -6.04
CA THR A 500 -28.21 12.58 -6.89
C THR A 500 -26.82 13.12 -7.22
N GLY A 501 -25.79 12.67 -6.52
CA GLY A 501 -24.41 13.10 -6.62
C GLY A 501 -23.40 11.97 -6.49
N SER A 502 -22.16 12.33 -6.27
CA SER A 502 -21.04 11.37 -6.25
C SER A 502 -19.86 11.81 -5.35
N LYS A 503 -20.01 12.94 -4.62
CA LYS A 503 -18.93 13.47 -3.80
C LYS A 503 -18.66 12.62 -2.56
N PHE A 504 -17.39 12.26 -2.32
CA PHE A 504 -16.97 11.67 -1.05
C PHE A 504 -16.71 12.72 0.00
N GLN A 505 -17.06 12.39 1.25
CA GLN A 505 -16.69 13.16 2.42
C GLN A 505 -15.90 12.24 3.36
N ASP A 506 -14.83 12.76 3.92
CA ASP A 506 -14.06 12.10 4.98
C ASP A 506 -13.29 13.14 5.79
N ALA A 507 -13.33 12.98 7.11
CA ALA A 507 -12.58 13.72 8.10
C ALA A 507 -12.16 12.80 9.27
N SER A 508 -11.88 11.54 8.93
CA SER A 508 -11.51 10.52 9.89
C SER A 508 -10.10 10.73 10.44
N LYS A 509 -9.86 10.26 11.66
CA LYS A 509 -8.56 10.32 12.30
C LYS A 509 -8.33 9.15 13.23
N TYR A 510 -7.07 8.89 13.57
CA TYR A 510 -6.72 8.05 14.69
C TYR A 510 -5.57 8.64 15.49
N PHE A 511 -5.56 8.35 16.77
CA PHE A 511 -4.44 8.54 17.69
C PHE A 511 -3.76 7.19 17.93
N HIS A 512 -2.43 7.16 17.92
CA HIS A 512 -1.64 5.98 18.22
C HIS A 512 -0.52 6.32 19.19
N SER A 513 -0.24 5.43 20.12
CA SER A 513 0.95 5.47 20.97
C SER A 513 1.58 4.10 21.06
N ASP A 514 2.91 4.03 21.08
CA ASP A 514 3.64 2.80 21.34
C ASP A 514 4.94 3.08 22.12
N ALA A 515 5.38 2.07 22.86
CA ALA A 515 6.60 2.10 23.65
C ALA A 515 7.30 0.75 23.57
N ASN A 516 8.62 0.79 23.69
CA ASN A 516 9.48 -0.38 23.80
C ASN A 516 10.60 -0.11 24.81
N TYR A 517 10.96 -1.11 25.59
CA TYR A 517 12.15 -1.09 26.44
C TYR A 517 12.97 -2.37 26.24
N ASN A 518 14.28 -2.22 25.99
CA ASN A 518 15.26 -3.30 25.84
C ASN A 518 16.09 -3.40 27.10
N PHE A 519 16.02 -4.53 27.78
CA PHE A 519 16.73 -4.85 29.01
C PHE A 519 18.15 -5.44 28.77
N GLY A 520 18.62 -5.53 27.52
CA GLY A 520 19.90 -6.16 27.17
C GLY A 520 21.11 -5.58 27.91
N HIS A 521 21.08 -4.30 28.28
CA HIS A 521 22.14 -3.67 29.08
C HIS A 521 22.12 -4.03 30.59
N LEU A 522 21.05 -4.69 31.04
CA LEU A 522 20.88 -5.07 32.47
C LEU A 522 21.12 -6.56 32.71
N THR A 523 21.28 -7.38 31.68
CA THR A 523 21.43 -8.83 31.80
C THR A 523 22.24 -9.42 30.67
N ASP A 524 23.21 -10.28 30.99
CA ASP A 524 24.02 -11.03 30.02
C ASP A 524 23.35 -12.36 29.60
N ILE A 525 22.21 -12.71 30.21
CA ILE A 525 21.54 -13.99 29.96
C ILE A 525 20.93 -14.02 28.56
N ALA A 526 20.21 -12.97 28.22
CA ALA A 526 19.55 -12.80 26.92
C ALA A 526 19.17 -11.32 26.74
N GLU A 527 18.99 -10.89 25.50
CA GLU A 527 18.36 -9.60 25.17
C GLU A 527 16.85 -9.76 25.34
N ILE A 528 16.27 -9.02 26.25
CA ILE A 528 14.83 -9.06 26.55
C ILE A 528 14.23 -7.71 26.21
N GLN A 529 13.18 -7.71 25.42
CA GLN A 529 12.40 -6.52 25.09
C GLN A 529 10.96 -6.68 25.55
N VAL A 530 10.38 -5.59 26.04
CA VAL A 530 8.96 -5.49 26.40
C VAL A 530 8.42 -4.20 25.82
N GLY A 531 7.23 -4.27 25.23
CA GLY A 531 6.59 -3.09 24.68
C GLY A 531 5.07 -3.23 24.57
N GLY A 532 4.46 -2.16 24.14
CA GLY A 532 3.02 -2.13 23.95
C GLY A 532 2.58 -0.99 23.06
N SER A 533 1.32 -1.04 22.62
CA SER A 533 0.71 -0.02 21.77
C SER A 533 -0.75 0.20 22.13
N PHE A 534 -1.24 1.40 21.85
CA PHE A 534 -2.63 1.77 21.96
C PHE A 534 -3.04 2.58 20.73
N ARG A 535 -4.23 2.32 20.17
CA ARG A 535 -4.79 3.10 19.05
C ARG A 535 -6.26 3.38 19.31
N LYS A 536 -6.69 4.63 19.04
CA LYS A 536 -8.09 5.05 19.08
C LYS A 536 -8.46 5.65 17.74
N TYR A 537 -9.50 5.11 17.12
CA TYR A 537 -10.10 5.60 15.89
C TYR A 537 -11.24 6.57 16.16
N ASN A 538 -11.44 7.52 15.25
CA ASN A 538 -12.58 8.41 15.17
C ASN A 538 -12.93 8.54 13.68
N LEU A 539 -13.95 7.80 13.24
CA LEU A 539 -14.38 7.72 11.85
C LEU A 539 -15.47 8.75 11.59
N ASN A 540 -15.29 9.57 10.56
CA ASN A 540 -16.20 10.66 10.24
C ASN A 540 -16.29 10.86 8.73
N SER A 541 -17.27 10.22 8.09
CA SER A 541 -17.53 10.31 6.64
C SER A 541 -18.80 11.08 6.31
N GLY A 542 -19.58 11.49 7.31
CA GLY A 542 -20.88 12.11 7.10
C GLY A 542 -21.86 11.22 6.34
N GLY A 543 -21.74 9.90 6.49
CA GLY A 543 -22.60 8.90 5.85
C GLY A 543 -22.22 8.55 4.41
N THR A 544 -21.11 9.05 3.87
CA THR A 544 -20.71 8.75 2.47
C THR A 544 -19.86 7.47 2.34
N ILE A 545 -19.30 6.96 3.44
CA ILE A 545 -18.53 5.71 3.49
C ILE A 545 -19.11 4.82 4.59
N TYR A 546 -19.22 5.35 5.78
CA TYR A 546 -19.73 4.65 6.97
C TYR A 546 -21.18 5.01 7.29
N THR A 547 -21.77 4.27 8.19
CA THR A 547 -23.10 4.56 8.73
C THR A 547 -23.07 5.61 9.85
N ASP A 548 -22.20 6.58 9.77
CA ASP A 548 -21.97 7.65 10.75
C ASP A 548 -22.93 8.85 10.58
N PHE A 549 -24.20 8.59 10.22
CA PHE A 549 -25.22 9.60 9.95
C PHE A 549 -25.56 10.49 11.16
N ASP A 550 -25.37 9.98 12.37
CA ASP A 550 -25.66 10.62 13.67
C ASP A 550 -24.41 11.06 14.43
N GLY A 551 -23.24 10.96 13.81
CA GLY A 551 -21.96 11.40 14.36
C GLY A 551 -20.84 10.36 14.22
N PRO A 552 -19.61 10.75 14.55
CA PRO A 552 -18.44 9.91 14.39
C PRO A 552 -18.52 8.57 15.13
N ILE A 553 -17.95 7.52 14.53
CA ILE A 553 -17.83 6.19 15.15
C ILE A 553 -16.46 6.11 15.83
N GLU A 554 -16.44 5.78 17.12
CA GLU A 554 -15.20 5.65 17.89
C GLU A 554 -15.03 4.21 18.40
N TYR A 555 -13.77 3.72 18.38
CA TYR A 555 -13.37 2.48 19.05
C TYR A 555 -11.86 2.47 19.29
N SER A 556 -11.38 1.58 20.16
CA SER A 556 -9.96 1.49 20.50
C SER A 556 -9.42 0.06 20.47
N GLU A 557 -8.08 -0.03 20.35
CA GLU A 557 -7.30 -1.25 20.35
C GLU A 557 -6.03 -1.07 21.18
N PHE A 558 -5.58 -2.14 21.85
CA PHE A 558 -4.29 -2.13 22.53
C PHE A 558 -3.57 -3.47 22.34
N GLY A 559 -2.26 -3.44 22.47
CA GLY A 559 -1.42 -4.64 22.41
C GLY A 559 -0.22 -4.55 23.33
N ILE A 560 0.21 -5.69 23.88
CA ILE A 560 1.45 -5.82 24.65
C ILE A 560 2.29 -6.96 24.07
N TYR A 561 3.60 -6.81 24.06
CA TYR A 561 4.50 -7.84 23.56
C TYR A 561 5.77 -7.97 24.39
N SER A 562 6.40 -9.13 24.26
CA SER A 562 7.76 -9.39 24.74
C SER A 562 8.53 -10.18 23.70
N GLN A 563 9.83 -9.91 23.61
CA GLN A 563 10.78 -10.67 22.80
C GLN A 563 12.00 -11.02 23.65
N VAL A 564 12.47 -12.24 23.49
CA VAL A 564 13.72 -12.74 24.06
C VAL A 564 14.60 -13.20 22.92
N GLN A 565 15.85 -12.70 22.88
CA GLN A 565 16.84 -13.07 21.88
C GLN A 565 18.11 -13.52 22.58
N LYS A 566 18.69 -14.61 22.11
CA LYS A 566 19.96 -15.15 22.62
C LYS A 566 20.86 -15.53 21.47
N ASP A 567 22.08 -15.03 21.52
CA ASP A 567 23.18 -15.44 20.68
C ASP A 567 23.98 -16.51 21.39
N LEU A 568 24.23 -17.64 20.72
CA LEU A 568 24.98 -18.80 21.23
C LEU A 568 26.15 -19.04 20.28
N GLU A 569 27.36 -18.82 20.78
CA GLU A 569 28.60 -19.21 20.09
C GLU A 569 28.80 -20.73 20.28
N LEU A 570 28.53 -21.51 19.22
CA LEU A 570 28.66 -22.97 19.25
C LEU A 570 30.11 -23.39 19.12
N ASN A 571 30.88 -22.67 18.32
CA ASN A 571 32.33 -22.74 18.17
C ASN A 571 32.84 -21.46 17.46
N GLU A 572 34.16 -21.40 17.12
CA GLU A 572 34.78 -20.23 16.48
C GLU A 572 34.13 -19.86 15.12
N ASP A 573 33.55 -20.83 14.40
CA ASP A 573 32.99 -20.69 13.08
C ASP A 573 31.47 -20.68 13.05
N MET A 574 30.80 -21.01 14.17
CA MET A 574 29.35 -21.21 14.19
C MET A 574 28.67 -20.43 15.30
N LYS A 575 27.75 -19.55 14.92
CA LYS A 575 26.91 -18.76 15.83
C LYS A 575 25.46 -19.07 15.59
N LEU A 576 24.73 -19.42 16.64
CA LEU A 576 23.27 -19.65 16.58
C LEU A 576 22.54 -18.51 17.30
N LYS A 577 21.71 -17.78 16.56
CA LYS A 577 20.80 -16.77 17.10
C LYS A 577 19.40 -17.38 17.26
N LEU A 578 18.86 -17.33 18.47
CA LEU A 578 17.49 -17.78 18.78
C LEU A 578 16.65 -16.59 19.18
N THR A 579 15.44 -16.47 18.64
CA THR A 579 14.50 -15.41 19.00
C THR A 579 13.13 -16.02 19.26
N ALA A 580 12.55 -15.68 20.42
CA ALA A 580 11.17 -16.00 20.76
C ALA A 580 10.41 -14.70 21.07
N SER A 581 9.27 -14.49 20.45
CA SER A 581 8.42 -13.32 20.66
C SER A 581 6.97 -13.76 20.88
N GLY A 582 6.26 -13.00 21.67
CA GLY A 582 4.83 -13.19 21.87
C GLY A 582 4.15 -11.86 22.10
N ARG A 583 2.98 -11.69 21.48
CA ARG A 583 2.16 -10.49 21.59
C ARG A 583 0.72 -10.86 21.87
N TYR A 584 0.08 -10.09 22.74
CA TYR A 584 -1.36 -10.16 22.98
C TYR A 584 -1.97 -8.82 22.55
N ASP A 585 -2.99 -8.89 21.69
CA ASP A 585 -3.75 -7.74 21.21
C ASP A 585 -5.23 -7.90 21.56
N LYS A 586 -5.90 -6.79 21.86
CA LYS A 586 -7.33 -6.72 22.15
C LYS A 586 -7.93 -5.47 21.50
N SER A 587 -9.00 -5.65 20.76
CA SER A 587 -9.89 -4.59 20.30
C SER A 587 -11.14 -4.52 21.18
N GLU A 588 -11.80 -3.36 21.27
CA GLU A 588 -13.13 -3.24 21.88
C GLU A 588 -14.18 -4.11 21.19
N LEU A 589 -13.97 -4.41 19.90
CA LEU A 589 -14.94 -5.07 19.03
C LEU A 589 -14.77 -6.59 18.97
N PHE A 590 -13.59 -7.12 19.34
CA PHE A 590 -13.25 -8.54 19.21
C PHE A 590 -12.57 -9.09 20.46
N ASP A 591 -12.60 -10.42 20.59
CA ASP A 591 -11.80 -11.11 21.59
C ASP A 591 -10.31 -10.94 21.35
N GLY A 592 -9.53 -11.03 22.44
CA GLY A 592 -8.09 -10.88 22.36
C GLY A 592 -7.43 -12.04 21.62
N PHE A 593 -6.30 -11.74 20.95
CA PHE A 593 -5.54 -12.71 20.19
C PHE A 593 -4.08 -12.73 20.65
N PHE A 594 -3.50 -13.94 20.73
CA PHE A 594 -2.08 -14.13 21.06
C PHE A 594 -1.29 -14.57 19.82
N SER A 595 -0.23 -13.82 19.49
CA SER A 595 0.64 -14.05 18.34
C SER A 595 2.04 -14.49 18.77
N PRO A 596 2.37 -15.78 18.79
CA PRO A 596 3.72 -16.27 19.02
C PRO A 596 4.57 -16.25 17.75
N ARG A 597 5.88 -16.08 17.94
CA ARG A 597 6.93 -16.28 16.92
C ARG A 597 8.14 -16.95 17.53
N LEU A 598 8.68 -17.93 16.83
CA LEU A 598 9.98 -18.56 17.10
C LEU A 598 10.82 -18.47 15.82
N SER A 599 12.07 -18.03 15.94
CA SER A 599 13.00 -18.01 14.83
C SER A 599 14.41 -18.38 15.27
N ALA A 600 15.15 -19.00 14.35
CA ALA A 600 16.54 -19.42 14.53
C ALA A 600 17.35 -19.05 13.30
N GLY A 601 18.53 -18.50 13.50
CA GLY A 601 19.52 -18.21 12.46
C GLY A 601 20.87 -18.82 12.81
N LEU A 602 21.35 -19.75 11.99
CA LEU A 602 22.67 -20.36 12.13
C LEU A 602 23.64 -19.70 11.16
N THR A 603 24.57 -18.95 11.67
CA THR A 603 25.68 -18.35 10.89
C THR A 603 26.91 -19.26 10.94
N VAL A 604 27.46 -19.59 9.77
CA VAL A 604 28.64 -20.46 9.61
C VAL A 604 29.70 -19.70 8.83
N ASN A 605 30.94 -19.70 9.33
CA ASN A 605 32.12 -19.03 8.74
C ASN A 605 31.90 -17.55 8.42
N ARG A 606 30.95 -16.90 9.09
CA ARG A 606 30.51 -15.50 8.83
C ARG A 606 29.99 -15.21 7.40
N ASN A 607 29.93 -16.22 6.54
CA ASN A 607 29.57 -16.11 5.13
C ASN A 607 28.34 -16.92 4.74
N HIS A 608 27.81 -17.75 5.62
CA HIS A 608 26.63 -18.58 5.38
C HIS A 608 25.66 -18.44 6.54
N ASN A 609 24.41 -18.15 6.25
CA ASN A 609 23.33 -18.07 7.23
C ASN A 609 22.16 -18.93 6.77
N VAL A 610 21.77 -19.89 7.60
CA VAL A 610 20.55 -20.69 7.44
C VAL A 610 19.56 -20.21 8.49
N ARG A 611 18.36 -19.89 8.09
CA ARG A 611 17.31 -19.39 8.98
C ARG A 611 16.02 -20.17 8.87
N ALA A 612 15.34 -20.29 9.98
CA ALA A 612 14.02 -20.90 10.06
C ALA A 612 13.13 -20.09 11.00
N SER A 613 11.87 -19.92 10.67
CA SER A 613 10.89 -19.29 11.54
C SER A 613 9.51 -19.94 11.44
N VAL A 614 8.81 -19.96 12.58
CA VAL A 614 7.40 -20.30 12.69
C VAL A 614 6.73 -19.17 13.44
N GLN A 615 5.68 -18.64 12.89
CA GLN A 615 4.97 -17.51 13.50
C GLN A 615 3.49 -17.54 13.17
N THR A 616 2.70 -16.97 14.07
CA THR A 616 1.32 -16.63 13.77
C THR A 616 1.19 -15.14 13.59
N GLY A 617 0.30 -14.74 12.70
CA GLY A 617 -0.12 -13.36 12.52
C GLY A 617 -1.63 -13.27 12.57
N PHE A 618 -2.14 -12.08 12.77
CA PHE A 618 -3.56 -11.81 12.67
C PHE A 618 -3.81 -10.45 12.06
N ARG A 619 -4.99 -10.30 11.49
CA ARG A 619 -5.49 -9.05 10.95
C ARG A 619 -6.87 -8.77 11.56
N ASN A 620 -7.02 -7.62 12.20
CA ASN A 620 -8.35 -7.15 12.54
C ASN A 620 -9.13 -6.83 11.27
N PRO A 621 -10.44 -7.04 11.24
CA PRO A 621 -11.29 -6.43 10.23
C PRO A 621 -11.01 -4.93 10.16
N THR A 622 -10.98 -4.40 8.93
CA THR A 622 -10.78 -2.97 8.72
C THR A 622 -12.00 -2.16 9.15
N THR A 623 -11.84 -0.86 9.23
CA THR A 623 -12.98 0.06 9.47
C THR A 623 -14.09 -0.12 8.44
N GLN A 624 -13.75 -0.45 7.19
CA GLN A 624 -14.71 -0.75 6.14
C GLN A 624 -15.40 -2.10 6.37
N ASP A 625 -14.65 -3.14 6.66
CA ASP A 625 -15.20 -4.47 6.93
C ASP A 625 -16.26 -4.42 8.06
N LEU A 626 -16.11 -3.44 8.97
CA LEU A 626 -16.96 -3.27 10.16
C LEU A 626 -18.13 -2.30 9.96
N PHE A 627 -17.88 -1.13 9.37
CA PHE A 627 -18.80 0.01 9.46
C PHE A 627 -19.24 0.57 8.12
N ILE A 628 -18.80 0.01 6.99
CA ILE A 628 -19.25 0.49 5.69
C ILE A 628 -20.78 0.34 5.54
N GLY A 629 -21.39 1.34 4.90
CA GLY A 629 -22.77 1.32 4.45
C GLY A 629 -22.83 2.08 3.13
N LEU A 630 -22.37 1.45 2.04
CA LEU A 630 -22.15 2.10 0.75
C LEU A 630 -22.90 1.38 -0.35
N ASP A 631 -23.80 2.10 -1.02
CA ASP A 631 -24.36 1.66 -2.30
C ASP A 631 -23.29 1.80 -3.39
N ALA A 632 -22.86 0.70 -3.99
CA ALA A 632 -21.89 0.67 -5.07
C ALA A 632 -22.55 0.49 -6.46
N GLY A 633 -23.86 0.71 -6.56
CA GLY A 633 -24.65 0.60 -7.78
C GLY A 633 -25.05 -0.84 -8.12
N ARG A 634 -24.14 -1.80 -8.07
CA ARG A 634 -24.42 -3.22 -8.32
C ARG A 634 -24.81 -3.99 -7.07
N ALA A 635 -24.22 -3.64 -5.95
CA ALA A 635 -24.47 -4.21 -4.64
C ALA A 635 -24.27 -3.15 -3.56
N ILE A 636 -24.94 -3.33 -2.46
CA ILE A 636 -24.72 -2.54 -1.26
C ILE A 636 -23.64 -3.23 -0.44
N LEU A 637 -22.55 -2.51 -0.15
CA LEU A 637 -21.53 -2.98 0.79
C LEU A 637 -22.02 -2.74 2.21
N VAL A 638 -22.07 -3.80 3.00
CA VAL A 638 -22.51 -3.73 4.41
C VAL A 638 -21.45 -4.34 5.30
N GLY A 639 -20.88 -3.49 6.16
CA GLY A 639 -19.97 -3.91 7.21
C GLY A 639 -20.73 -4.64 8.33
N SER A 640 -20.08 -5.64 8.92
CA SER A 640 -20.72 -6.62 9.79
C SER A 640 -20.59 -6.32 11.30
N ALA A 641 -20.10 -5.13 11.71
CA ALA A 641 -20.18 -4.77 13.13
C ALA A 641 -21.66 -4.80 13.60
N PRO A 642 -21.99 -5.45 14.73
CA PRO A 642 -23.37 -5.55 15.17
C PRO A 642 -24.09 -4.20 15.26
N SER A 643 -23.36 -3.14 15.63
CA SER A 643 -23.89 -1.78 15.70
C SER A 643 -24.06 -1.13 14.31
N ASN A 644 -23.63 -1.77 13.23
CA ASN A 644 -23.71 -1.26 11.86
C ASN A 644 -24.96 -1.75 11.11
N LEU A 645 -25.41 -2.95 11.42
CA LEU A 645 -26.43 -3.66 10.65
C LEU A 645 -27.77 -2.93 10.62
N ASP A 646 -28.19 -2.37 11.76
CA ASP A 646 -29.45 -1.62 11.88
C ASP A 646 -29.38 -0.21 11.31
N ARG A 647 -28.18 0.37 11.24
CA ARG A 647 -27.97 1.77 10.83
C ARG A 647 -28.09 1.98 9.34
N TYR A 648 -27.77 0.97 8.53
CA TYR A 648 -27.97 1.03 7.09
C TYR A 648 -29.40 0.63 6.74
N SER A 649 -30.30 1.58 6.54
CA SER A 649 -31.73 1.38 6.27
C SER A 649 -32.17 2.08 4.98
N ARG A 650 -32.97 1.39 4.14
CA ARG A 650 -33.48 1.91 2.88
C ARG A 650 -34.92 1.44 2.65
N ASP A 651 -35.69 2.31 2.02
CA ASP A 651 -37.05 2.01 1.55
C ASP A 651 -37.04 1.58 0.09
N TYR A 652 -37.66 0.46 -0.21
CA TYR A 652 -37.75 -0.12 -1.54
C TYR A 652 -39.20 -0.23 -1.99
N SER A 653 -39.46 0.22 -3.21
CA SER A 653 -40.76 0.03 -3.87
C SER A 653 -40.86 -1.39 -4.39
N ILE A 654 -41.97 -2.04 -4.12
CA ILE A 654 -42.24 -3.40 -4.59
C ILE A 654 -42.84 -3.34 -6.00
N THR A 655 -42.45 -4.27 -6.86
CA THR A 655 -43.00 -4.40 -8.23
C THR A 655 -44.50 -4.62 -8.21
N THR A 656 -45.17 -4.28 -9.30
CA THR A 656 -46.63 -4.53 -9.43
C THR A 656 -46.97 -6.01 -9.26
N ALA A 657 -46.08 -6.92 -9.72
CA ALA A 657 -46.26 -8.36 -9.56
C ALA A 657 -46.22 -8.74 -8.09
N GLY A 658 -45.21 -8.23 -7.29
CA GLY A 658 -45.10 -8.45 -5.87
C GLY A 658 -46.31 -7.90 -5.10
N GLN A 659 -46.76 -6.67 -5.42
CA GLN A 659 -47.94 -6.06 -4.75
C GLN A 659 -49.24 -6.83 -5.00
N SER A 660 -49.29 -7.66 -6.03
CA SER A 660 -50.46 -8.51 -6.27
C SER A 660 -50.58 -9.73 -5.35
N LEU A 661 -49.53 -9.99 -4.59
CA LEU A 661 -49.48 -11.09 -3.64
C LEU A 661 -50.17 -10.72 -2.29
N PRO A 662 -50.87 -11.66 -1.64
CA PRO A 662 -51.53 -11.38 -0.38
C PRO A 662 -50.56 -10.95 0.73
N GLY A 663 -50.78 -9.78 1.35
CA GLY A 663 -50.00 -9.31 2.50
C GLY A 663 -48.69 -8.61 2.12
N VAL A 664 -48.36 -8.47 0.85
CA VAL A 664 -47.12 -7.75 0.42
C VAL A 664 -47.45 -6.24 0.30
N PRO A 665 -46.74 -5.36 1.03
CA PRO A 665 -46.97 -3.93 0.99
C PRO A 665 -46.38 -3.29 -0.31
N ALA A 666 -46.76 -2.06 -0.62
CA ALA A 666 -46.24 -1.33 -1.78
C ALA A 666 -44.76 -0.88 -1.58
N THR A 667 -44.34 -0.76 -0.33
CA THR A 667 -42.99 -0.34 0.04
C THR A 667 -42.54 -1.15 1.26
N VAL A 668 -41.26 -1.55 1.26
CA VAL A 668 -40.61 -2.28 2.36
C VAL A 668 -39.35 -1.52 2.77
N THR A 669 -39.20 -1.31 4.08
CA THR A 669 -37.93 -0.84 4.65
C THR A 669 -37.04 -2.05 4.94
N GLN A 670 -35.84 -2.10 4.40
CA GLN A 670 -34.87 -3.17 4.66
C GLN A 670 -33.58 -2.58 5.26
N THR A 671 -33.04 -3.22 6.29
CA THR A 671 -31.76 -2.87 6.90
C THR A 671 -30.65 -3.76 6.34
N GLY A 672 -29.41 -3.38 6.57
CA GLY A 672 -28.23 -4.20 6.24
C GLY A 672 -28.20 -5.56 6.91
N GLU A 673 -28.95 -5.72 8.01
CA GLU A 673 -29.13 -7.00 8.71
C GLU A 673 -29.70 -8.10 7.80
N ALA A 674 -30.52 -7.73 6.82
CA ALA A 674 -31.11 -8.69 5.87
C ALA A 674 -30.05 -9.51 5.11
N ALA A 675 -28.88 -8.93 4.85
CA ALA A 675 -27.76 -9.62 4.22
C ALA A 675 -27.27 -10.83 5.05
N TYR A 676 -27.38 -10.74 6.38
CA TYR A 676 -26.81 -11.70 7.32
C TYR A 676 -27.82 -12.71 7.86
N ILE A 677 -29.12 -12.38 7.86
CA ILE A 677 -30.14 -13.24 8.47
C ILE A 677 -31.25 -13.68 7.52
N ASN A 678 -31.39 -13.04 6.35
CA ASN A 678 -32.46 -13.32 5.39
C ASN A 678 -31.98 -13.19 3.95
N SER A 679 -31.00 -14.02 3.55
CA SER A 679 -30.42 -13.94 2.22
C SER A 679 -30.19 -15.32 1.60
N TYR A 680 -30.19 -15.34 0.26
CA TYR A 680 -29.76 -16.44 -0.60
C TYR A 680 -28.35 -16.21 -1.12
N SER A 681 -27.59 -17.27 -1.41
CA SER A 681 -26.32 -17.14 -2.14
C SER A 681 -26.56 -16.68 -3.57
N ALA A 682 -25.73 -15.80 -4.09
CA ALA A 682 -25.88 -15.25 -5.44
C ALA A 682 -25.83 -16.35 -6.51
N SER A 683 -24.94 -17.35 -6.34
CA SER A 683 -24.82 -18.48 -7.25
C SER A 683 -26.11 -19.32 -7.28
N SER A 684 -26.78 -19.53 -6.15
CA SER A 684 -28.04 -20.26 -6.08
C SER A 684 -29.19 -19.53 -6.78
N VAL A 685 -29.23 -18.21 -6.66
CA VAL A 685 -30.22 -17.37 -7.34
C VAL A 685 -29.97 -17.37 -8.85
N GLN A 686 -28.73 -17.35 -9.30
CA GLN A 686 -28.41 -17.50 -10.73
C GLN A 686 -28.85 -18.84 -11.28
N ALA A 687 -28.60 -19.95 -10.54
CA ALA A 687 -29.04 -21.28 -10.91
C ALA A 687 -30.57 -21.40 -10.95
N PHE A 688 -31.27 -20.78 -10.01
CA PHE A 688 -32.74 -20.68 -10.02
C PHE A 688 -33.24 -19.90 -11.23
N ALA A 689 -32.65 -18.73 -11.51
CA ALA A 689 -33.04 -17.90 -12.65
C ALA A 689 -32.84 -18.62 -13.99
N ALA A 690 -31.78 -19.43 -14.11
CA ALA A 690 -31.49 -20.19 -15.32
C ALA A 690 -32.41 -21.42 -15.53
N SER A 691 -32.83 -22.07 -14.44
CA SER A 691 -33.55 -23.37 -14.49
C SER A 691 -35.03 -23.28 -14.14
N GLY A 692 -35.46 -22.24 -13.43
CA GLY A 692 -36.76 -22.16 -12.79
C GLY A 692 -36.96 -23.17 -11.64
N ASN A 693 -35.89 -23.86 -11.23
CA ASN A 693 -35.95 -24.92 -10.23
C ASN A 693 -35.76 -24.34 -8.81
N LEU A 694 -36.83 -24.32 -8.03
CA LEU A 694 -36.82 -23.83 -6.65
C LEU A 694 -35.79 -24.54 -5.74
N SER A 695 -35.53 -25.83 -6.00
CA SER A 695 -34.55 -26.57 -5.21
C SER A 695 -33.10 -26.10 -5.38
N ALA A 696 -32.83 -25.23 -6.34
CA ALA A 696 -31.53 -24.58 -6.52
C ALA A 696 -31.28 -23.49 -5.44
N LEU A 697 -32.35 -22.90 -4.87
CA LEU A 697 -32.21 -21.82 -3.89
C LEU A 697 -31.59 -22.35 -2.57
N THR A 698 -30.49 -21.75 -2.15
CA THR A 698 -29.81 -22.03 -0.88
C THR A 698 -29.60 -20.78 -0.07
N VAL A 699 -29.87 -20.87 1.23
CA VAL A 699 -29.65 -19.79 2.19
C VAL A 699 -28.16 -19.53 2.33
N ALA A 700 -27.76 -18.28 2.28
CA ALA A 700 -26.40 -17.82 2.55
C ALA A 700 -26.19 -17.49 4.03
N ASN A 701 -26.85 -16.44 4.52
CA ASN A 701 -26.76 -15.94 5.90
C ASN A 701 -25.31 -15.93 6.42
N PRO A 702 -24.41 -15.15 5.83
CA PRO A 702 -22.99 -15.12 6.20
C PRO A 702 -22.78 -14.76 7.66
N ASP A 703 -21.77 -15.33 8.29
CA ASP A 703 -21.41 -15.05 9.68
C ASP A 703 -20.87 -13.61 9.85
N ILE A 704 -21.03 -13.07 11.06
CA ILE A 704 -20.40 -11.82 11.48
C ILE A 704 -18.88 -11.98 11.48
N ILE A 705 -18.18 -10.98 10.96
CA ILE A 705 -16.74 -11.00 10.74
C ILE A 705 -15.92 -11.12 12.04
N LYS A 706 -14.85 -11.88 11.98
CA LYS A 706 -13.86 -12.10 13.04
C LYS A 706 -12.45 -11.76 12.53
N PRO A 707 -11.47 -11.54 13.41
CA PRO A 707 -10.08 -11.38 13.00
C PRO A 707 -9.56 -12.59 12.21
N GLU A 708 -8.95 -12.31 11.06
CA GLU A 708 -8.27 -13.30 10.20
C GLU A 708 -6.94 -13.70 10.82
N LYS A 709 -6.55 -14.97 10.71
CA LYS A 709 -5.32 -15.53 11.26
C LYS A 709 -4.48 -16.19 10.17
N VAL A 710 -3.16 -16.15 10.35
CA VAL A 710 -2.22 -16.89 9.51
C VAL A 710 -1.21 -17.61 10.38
N THR A 711 -0.94 -18.88 10.06
CA THR A 711 0.24 -19.60 10.54
C THR A 711 1.23 -19.69 9.38
N SER A 712 2.43 -19.13 9.59
CA SER A 712 3.48 -19.03 8.58
C SER A 712 4.71 -19.81 9.02
N ILE A 713 5.22 -20.66 8.12
CA ILE A 713 6.50 -21.35 8.26
C ILE A 713 7.42 -20.81 7.17
N GLU A 714 8.64 -20.44 7.52
CA GLU A 714 9.64 -19.94 6.60
C GLU A 714 10.99 -20.60 6.81
N LEU A 715 11.65 -20.93 5.69
CA LEU A 715 13.04 -21.37 5.65
C LEU A 715 13.81 -20.46 4.70
N GLY A 716 15.05 -20.15 5.03
CA GLY A 716 15.88 -19.31 4.19
C GLY A 716 17.35 -19.66 4.30
N TYR A 717 18.07 -19.33 3.26
CA TYR A 717 19.53 -19.43 3.20
C TYR A 717 20.09 -18.16 2.57
N ARG A 718 21.12 -17.60 3.16
CA ARG A 718 21.87 -16.47 2.60
C ARG A 718 23.35 -16.83 2.67
N GLY A 719 24.03 -16.72 1.55
CA GLY A 719 25.45 -17.11 1.49
C GLY A 719 26.25 -16.19 0.56
N LYS A 720 27.53 -16.00 0.94
CA LYS A 720 28.52 -15.29 0.13
C LYS A 720 29.63 -16.25 -0.26
N PHE A 721 29.77 -16.44 -1.58
CA PHE A 721 30.81 -17.26 -2.22
C PHE A 721 31.72 -16.33 -3.02
N GLU A 722 32.82 -15.87 -2.42
CA GLU A 722 33.67 -14.84 -3.03
C GLU A 722 32.89 -13.58 -3.39
N SER A 723 32.61 -13.34 -4.68
CA SER A 723 31.83 -12.22 -5.18
C SER A 723 30.33 -12.52 -5.36
N LEU A 724 29.95 -13.81 -5.37
CA LEU A 724 28.56 -14.24 -5.56
C LEU A 724 27.80 -14.24 -4.24
N ILE A 725 26.73 -13.49 -4.17
CA ILE A 725 25.75 -13.53 -3.07
C ILE A 725 24.53 -14.32 -3.55
N VAL A 726 24.12 -15.28 -2.73
CA VAL A 726 22.93 -16.11 -2.94
C VAL A 726 21.98 -15.85 -1.78
N ASP A 727 20.73 -15.52 -2.05
CA ASP A 727 19.67 -15.38 -1.05
C ASP A 727 18.43 -16.15 -1.48
N PHE A 728 18.17 -17.25 -0.81
CA PHE A 728 17.01 -18.11 -1.03
C PHE A 728 16.05 -18.01 0.16
N SER A 729 14.75 -17.98 -0.10
CA SER A 729 13.72 -18.13 0.92
C SER A 729 12.53 -18.90 0.37
N THR A 730 11.87 -19.66 1.23
CA THR A 730 10.61 -20.35 0.93
C THR A 730 9.67 -20.24 2.11
N TYR A 731 8.37 -20.21 1.84
CA TYR A 731 7.35 -20.07 2.87
C TYR A 731 6.13 -20.93 2.56
N TYR A 732 5.41 -21.26 3.63
CA TYR A 732 4.09 -21.87 3.61
C TYR A 732 3.19 -21.15 4.61
N ASN A 733 2.03 -20.70 4.15
CA ASN A 733 1.03 -20.00 4.95
C ASN A 733 -0.29 -20.79 4.93
N LYS A 734 -0.89 -20.98 6.11
CA LYS A 734 -2.25 -21.47 6.30
C LYS A 734 -3.07 -20.38 6.93
N TYR A 735 -4.22 -20.05 6.30
CA TYR A 735 -5.13 -19.00 6.78
C TYR A 735 -6.32 -19.64 7.49
N GLU A 736 -6.80 -19.00 8.53
CA GLU A 736 -8.01 -19.36 9.27
C GLU A 736 -8.86 -18.12 9.44
N ASP A 737 -10.19 -18.29 9.42
CA ASP A 737 -11.14 -17.15 9.47
C ASP A 737 -10.81 -16.11 8.38
N PHE A 738 -10.52 -16.53 7.14
CA PHE A 738 -10.09 -15.66 6.05
C PHE A 738 -11.14 -14.60 5.77
N ILE A 739 -10.78 -13.32 5.90
CA ILE A 739 -11.69 -12.20 5.64
C ILE A 739 -11.93 -12.04 4.16
N SER A 740 -13.19 -12.07 3.76
CA SER A 740 -13.66 -11.96 2.40
C SER A 740 -15.00 -11.24 2.34
N GLN A 741 -15.54 -11.13 1.15
CA GLN A 741 -16.90 -10.67 0.90
C GLN A 741 -17.68 -11.81 0.25
N GLU A 742 -18.94 -11.94 0.63
CA GLU A 742 -19.89 -12.84 0.02
C GLU A 742 -21.01 -12.04 -0.61
N VAL A 743 -21.29 -12.31 -1.89
CA VAL A 743 -22.42 -11.68 -2.59
C VAL A 743 -23.68 -12.47 -2.26
N VAL A 744 -24.63 -11.79 -1.64
CA VAL A 744 -25.90 -12.37 -1.20
C VAL A 744 -27.09 -11.56 -1.73
N ILE A 745 -28.22 -12.22 -1.83
CA ILE A 745 -29.45 -11.64 -2.37
C ILE A 745 -30.56 -11.76 -1.32
N ALA A 746 -30.99 -10.61 -0.79
CA ALA A 746 -32.02 -10.55 0.25
C ALA A 746 -33.38 -10.20 -0.37
N PRO A 747 -34.40 -11.08 -0.25
CA PRO A 747 -35.75 -10.80 -0.75
C PRO A 747 -36.41 -9.69 0.08
N PHE A 748 -37.24 -8.86 -0.58
CA PHE A 748 -37.97 -7.79 0.10
C PHE A 748 -39.17 -8.29 0.91
N TYR A 749 -39.65 -9.49 0.59
CA TYR A 749 -40.72 -10.15 1.32
C TYR A 749 -40.48 -11.65 1.35
N GLY A 750 -41.08 -12.33 2.35
CA GLY A 750 -40.81 -13.73 2.64
C GLY A 750 -39.52 -13.94 3.41
N THR A 751 -39.27 -15.20 3.79
CA THR A 751 -38.08 -15.62 4.54
C THR A 751 -37.25 -16.58 3.70
N ALA A 752 -35.99 -16.24 3.44
CA ALA A 752 -35.07 -17.09 2.70
C ALA A 752 -34.96 -18.49 3.34
N ASN A 753 -35.13 -19.54 2.54
CA ASN A 753 -35.10 -20.92 3.00
C ASN A 753 -34.62 -21.83 1.86
N ASN A 754 -34.00 -22.96 2.22
CA ASN A 754 -33.50 -23.90 1.24
C ASN A 754 -34.64 -24.50 0.42
N GLY A 755 -34.59 -24.36 -0.90
CA GLY A 755 -35.63 -24.75 -1.83
C GLY A 755 -36.83 -23.79 -1.92
N GLY A 756 -36.80 -22.65 -1.21
CA GLY A 756 -37.73 -21.53 -1.39
C GLY A 756 -39.21 -21.77 -1.12
N LEU A 757 -39.60 -22.89 -0.43
CA LEU A 757 -41.00 -23.29 -0.24
C LEU A 757 -41.52 -23.18 1.21
N ALA A 758 -40.61 -23.10 2.19
CA ALA A 758 -41.03 -23.16 3.61
C ALA A 758 -41.86 -21.96 4.09
N ASP A 759 -41.76 -20.83 3.41
CA ASP A 759 -42.54 -19.60 3.64
C ASP A 759 -43.77 -19.49 2.70
N GLY A 760 -44.22 -20.59 2.12
CA GLY A 760 -45.25 -20.60 1.09
C GLY A 760 -44.79 -20.12 -0.28
N GLY A 761 -43.47 -20.04 -0.51
CA GLY A 761 -42.86 -19.60 -1.77
C GLY A 761 -42.74 -18.09 -1.93
N LEU A 762 -42.99 -17.29 -0.88
CA LEU A 762 -42.98 -15.85 -0.95
C LEU A 762 -41.60 -15.28 -1.28
N SER A 763 -40.56 -15.77 -0.60
CA SER A 763 -39.16 -15.34 -0.86
C SER A 763 -38.70 -15.73 -2.27
N ALA A 764 -39.06 -16.90 -2.76
CA ALA A 764 -38.74 -17.30 -4.14
C ALA A 764 -39.50 -16.43 -5.18
N GLN A 765 -40.75 -16.06 -4.88
CA GLN A 765 -41.52 -15.12 -5.73
C GLN A 765 -40.91 -13.70 -5.68
N ALA A 766 -40.38 -13.26 -4.54
CA ALA A 766 -39.65 -11.99 -4.46
C ALA A 766 -38.45 -12.00 -5.42
N ILE A 767 -37.66 -13.07 -5.40
CA ILE A 767 -36.52 -13.24 -6.35
C ILE A 767 -37.02 -13.25 -7.81
N ALA A 768 -38.06 -14.03 -8.12
CA ALA A 768 -38.59 -14.13 -9.48
C ALA A 768 -39.17 -12.82 -10.00
N ASN A 769 -39.74 -11.99 -9.13
CA ASN A 769 -40.32 -10.70 -9.46
C ASN A 769 -39.28 -9.55 -9.54
N GLY A 770 -38.02 -9.80 -9.16
CA GLY A 770 -36.99 -8.77 -9.03
C GLY A 770 -37.15 -7.89 -7.78
N ASP A 771 -37.91 -8.33 -6.79
CA ASP A 771 -38.14 -7.66 -5.51
C ASP A 771 -37.10 -8.13 -4.48
N PHE A 772 -35.85 -7.74 -4.71
CA PHE A 772 -34.73 -8.09 -3.84
C PHE A 772 -33.62 -7.04 -3.89
N GLN A 773 -32.72 -7.08 -2.91
CA GLN A 773 -31.50 -6.30 -2.90
C GLN A 773 -30.27 -7.23 -2.91
N THR A 774 -29.30 -6.90 -3.76
CA THR A 774 -27.98 -7.53 -3.75
C THR A 774 -27.09 -6.82 -2.74
N TYR A 775 -26.48 -7.59 -1.83
CA TYR A 775 -25.49 -7.12 -0.88
C TYR A 775 -24.14 -7.78 -1.13
N SER A 776 -23.07 -7.04 -0.86
CA SER A 776 -21.73 -7.57 -0.64
C SER A 776 -21.47 -7.54 0.86
N ALA A 777 -21.65 -8.66 1.52
CA ALA A 777 -21.54 -8.80 2.96
C ALA A 777 -20.10 -9.16 3.36
N TYR A 778 -19.52 -8.42 4.29
CA TYR A 778 -18.22 -8.74 4.85
C TYR A 778 -18.32 -9.86 5.86
N THR A 779 -17.55 -10.92 5.65
CA THR A 779 -17.63 -12.15 6.45
C THR A 779 -16.28 -12.88 6.46
N ASN A 780 -16.21 -14.02 7.15
CA ASN A 780 -15.08 -14.94 7.09
C ASN A 780 -15.44 -16.15 6.24
N SER A 781 -14.54 -16.51 5.33
CA SER A 781 -14.67 -17.77 4.58
C SER A 781 -14.35 -18.95 5.48
N SER A 782 -15.15 -20.00 5.38
CA SER A 782 -14.87 -21.33 5.95
C SER A 782 -13.94 -22.16 5.08
N ALA A 783 -13.57 -21.67 3.90
CA ALA A 783 -12.72 -22.37 2.95
C ALA A 783 -11.28 -22.52 3.46
N ASP A 784 -10.64 -23.64 3.10
CA ASP A 784 -9.22 -23.90 3.39
C ASP A 784 -8.36 -23.09 2.40
N VAL A 785 -7.86 -21.96 2.85
CA VAL A 785 -7.01 -21.06 2.06
C VAL A 785 -5.56 -21.23 2.49
N LYS A 786 -4.69 -21.54 1.54
CA LYS A 786 -3.25 -21.66 1.75
C LYS A 786 -2.49 -20.87 0.68
N SER A 787 -1.29 -20.42 1.01
CA SER A 787 -0.34 -19.91 0.03
C SER A 787 1.07 -20.39 0.32
N TYR A 788 1.84 -20.62 -0.73
CA TYR A 788 3.24 -21.01 -0.62
C TYR A 788 4.06 -20.43 -1.76
N GLY A 789 5.35 -20.33 -1.52
CA GLY A 789 6.22 -19.77 -2.54
C GLY A 789 7.69 -19.91 -2.20
N ALA A 790 8.51 -19.56 -3.17
CA ALA A 790 9.96 -19.54 -3.05
C ALA A 790 10.54 -18.36 -3.84
N SER A 791 11.60 -17.78 -3.32
CA SER A 791 12.34 -16.71 -3.99
C SER A 791 13.83 -16.98 -3.94
N LEU A 792 14.49 -16.82 -5.08
CA LEU A 792 15.94 -16.92 -5.22
C LEU A 792 16.47 -15.59 -5.76
N GLY A 793 17.40 -14.98 -5.05
CA GLY A 793 18.17 -13.81 -5.48
C GLY A 793 19.64 -14.15 -5.65
N LEU A 794 20.23 -13.67 -6.72
CA LEU A 794 21.65 -13.80 -7.05
C LEU A 794 22.20 -12.41 -7.34
N SER A 795 23.36 -12.08 -6.76
CA SER A 795 24.06 -10.84 -7.11
C SER A 795 25.56 -11.06 -7.09
N THR A 796 26.27 -10.49 -8.05
CA THR A 796 27.70 -10.59 -8.16
C THR A 796 28.28 -9.40 -8.92
N LYS A 797 29.59 -9.21 -8.80
CA LYS A 797 30.37 -8.31 -9.68
C LYS A 797 31.03 -9.12 -10.80
N VAL A 798 30.86 -8.69 -12.05
CA VAL A 798 31.45 -9.30 -13.26
C VAL A 798 32.29 -8.29 -14.02
N PHE A 799 33.19 -8.74 -14.91
CA PHE A 799 33.94 -7.91 -15.87
C PHE A 799 34.54 -6.61 -15.27
N ASN A 800 35.36 -6.72 -14.24
CA ASN A 800 36.03 -5.56 -13.60
C ASN A 800 35.07 -4.56 -12.91
N GLY A 801 34.01 -5.04 -12.27
CA GLY A 801 33.19 -4.23 -11.36
C GLY A 801 31.76 -3.93 -11.79
N PHE A 802 31.30 -4.51 -12.88
CA PHE A 802 29.88 -4.41 -13.25
C PHE A 802 29.02 -5.19 -12.25
N ASP A 803 28.00 -4.53 -11.71
CA ASP A 803 27.00 -5.15 -10.85
C ASP A 803 26.01 -5.94 -11.74
N LEU A 804 25.87 -7.23 -11.48
CA LEU A 804 24.88 -8.11 -12.09
C LEU A 804 24.01 -8.71 -10.99
N SER A 805 22.72 -8.55 -11.08
CA SER A 805 21.78 -9.18 -10.16
C SER A 805 20.60 -9.78 -10.90
N GLY A 806 20.02 -10.82 -10.30
CA GLY A 806 18.79 -11.42 -10.80
C GLY A 806 18.01 -12.05 -9.66
N SER A 807 16.70 -12.07 -9.78
CA SER A 807 15.83 -12.79 -8.85
C SER A 807 14.70 -13.49 -9.58
N TYR A 808 14.33 -14.65 -9.05
CA TYR A 808 13.16 -15.41 -9.47
C TYR A 808 12.25 -15.59 -8.26
N THR A 809 10.94 -15.40 -8.45
CA THR A 809 9.93 -15.60 -7.42
C THR A 809 8.82 -16.46 -7.96
N PHE A 810 8.48 -17.49 -7.20
CA PHE A 810 7.32 -18.37 -7.39
C PHE A 810 6.35 -18.16 -6.23
N THR A 811 5.06 -17.97 -6.54
CA THR A 811 4.01 -17.73 -5.54
C THR A 811 2.73 -18.41 -5.99
N LYS A 812 2.15 -19.25 -5.14
CA LYS A 812 0.92 -20.00 -5.48
C LYS A 812 -0.08 -20.01 -4.33
N GLN A 813 -1.35 -19.91 -4.70
CA GLN A 813 -2.49 -20.14 -3.80
C GLN A 813 -3.03 -21.55 -4.01
N ASP A 814 -3.41 -22.19 -2.89
CA ASP A 814 -4.23 -23.41 -2.89
C ASP A 814 -5.61 -23.04 -2.32
N PHE A 815 -6.60 -22.99 -3.19
CA PHE A 815 -7.98 -22.60 -2.90
C PHE A 815 -8.92 -23.24 -3.92
N ASP A 816 -9.94 -23.96 -3.45
CA ASP A 816 -10.96 -24.56 -4.30
C ASP A 816 -12.08 -23.57 -4.63
N ARG A 817 -11.90 -22.86 -5.76
CA ARG A 817 -12.88 -21.90 -6.26
C ARG A 817 -14.19 -22.54 -6.67
N ALA A 818 -14.15 -23.76 -7.20
CA ALA A 818 -15.36 -24.45 -7.67
C ALA A 818 -16.29 -24.83 -6.51
N ALA A 819 -15.69 -25.18 -5.35
CA ALA A 819 -16.44 -25.44 -4.11
C ALA A 819 -16.90 -24.17 -3.39
N ASN A 820 -16.30 -23.00 -3.69
CA ASN A 820 -16.56 -21.72 -3.02
C ASN A 820 -16.78 -20.59 -4.06
N PRO A 821 -17.80 -20.66 -4.93
CA PRO A 821 -17.96 -19.75 -6.05
C PRO A 821 -18.31 -18.30 -5.65
N ASP A 822 -18.92 -18.11 -4.48
CA ASP A 822 -19.37 -16.81 -3.98
C ASP A 822 -18.27 -16.06 -3.18
N PHE A 823 -17.13 -16.72 -2.91
CA PHE A 823 -16.00 -16.11 -2.20
C PHE A 823 -14.92 -15.59 -3.14
N GLN A 824 -14.39 -14.40 -2.82
CA GLN A 824 -13.24 -13.81 -3.49
C GLN A 824 -12.03 -13.83 -2.56
N THR A 825 -10.93 -14.45 -2.99
CA THR A 825 -9.69 -14.49 -2.21
C THR A 825 -8.82 -13.27 -2.48
N ASN A 826 -8.98 -12.64 -3.64
CA ASN A 826 -8.15 -11.53 -4.10
C ASN A 826 -6.65 -11.88 -4.08
N PHE A 827 -6.29 -13.09 -4.54
CA PHE A 827 -4.87 -13.50 -4.57
C PHE A 827 -4.06 -12.62 -5.53
N ASN A 828 -4.59 -12.35 -6.72
CA ASN A 828 -4.17 -11.29 -7.65
C ASN A 828 -2.64 -11.18 -7.86
N THR A 829 -1.99 -12.32 -7.96
CA THR A 829 -0.52 -12.37 -7.95
C THR A 829 -0.07 -13.40 -8.99
N PRO A 830 0.91 -13.06 -9.86
CA PRO A 830 1.46 -14.00 -10.85
C PRO A 830 2.17 -15.16 -10.17
N GLU A 831 2.09 -16.35 -10.77
CA GLU A 831 2.79 -17.53 -10.26
C GLU A 831 4.31 -17.38 -10.46
N HIS A 832 4.76 -16.84 -11.59
CA HIS A 832 6.16 -16.71 -11.92
C HIS A 832 6.57 -15.25 -12.19
N LYS A 833 7.66 -14.83 -11.57
CA LYS A 833 8.27 -13.52 -11.81
C LYS A 833 9.77 -13.65 -11.92
N PHE A 834 10.35 -12.88 -12.83
CA PHE A 834 11.79 -12.78 -12.99
C PHE A 834 12.20 -11.30 -13.08
N LYS A 835 13.27 -10.94 -12.39
CA LYS A 835 13.85 -9.61 -12.41
C LYS A 835 15.35 -9.73 -12.57
N ALA A 836 15.95 -8.83 -13.36
CA ALA A 836 17.38 -8.75 -13.54
C ALA A 836 17.83 -7.28 -13.61
N SER A 837 19.07 -7.03 -13.21
CA SER A 837 19.67 -5.70 -13.32
C SER A 837 21.14 -5.85 -13.66
N PHE A 838 21.59 -4.98 -14.54
CA PHE A 838 22.98 -4.87 -14.97
C PHE A 838 23.39 -3.40 -15.00
N GLY A 839 24.50 -3.07 -14.35
CA GLY A 839 24.96 -1.69 -14.30
C GLY A 839 26.37 -1.53 -13.80
N HIS A 840 26.82 -0.28 -13.80
CA HIS A 840 28.09 0.11 -13.22
C HIS A 840 27.99 1.53 -12.67
N THR A 841 28.44 1.73 -11.45
CA THR A 841 28.35 3.06 -10.80
C THR A 841 29.31 4.08 -11.41
N GLU A 842 30.41 3.61 -12.05
CA GLU A 842 31.43 4.46 -12.69
C GLU A 842 32.15 3.70 -13.82
N VAL A 843 31.46 3.42 -14.93
CA VAL A 843 32.02 2.69 -16.09
C VAL A 843 33.17 3.43 -16.74
N VAL A 844 33.13 4.76 -16.73
CA VAL A 844 34.23 5.70 -16.94
C VAL A 844 34.11 6.79 -15.90
N LYS A 845 35.17 7.57 -15.67
CA LYS A 845 35.18 8.60 -14.61
C LYS A 845 33.87 9.42 -14.58
N ASN A 846 33.19 9.41 -13.44
CA ASN A 846 31.93 10.12 -13.17
C ASN A 846 30.68 9.61 -13.93
N LEU A 847 30.79 8.62 -14.82
CA LEU A 847 29.67 8.13 -15.63
C LEU A 847 29.24 6.75 -15.16
N GLY A 848 28.02 6.62 -14.72
CA GLY A 848 27.37 5.35 -14.36
C GLY A 848 26.14 5.07 -15.22
N PHE A 849 25.70 3.83 -15.22
CA PHE A 849 24.45 3.41 -15.86
C PHE A 849 23.83 2.23 -15.12
N ASN A 850 22.55 2.01 -15.32
CA ASN A 850 21.83 0.80 -14.90
C ASN A 850 20.73 0.47 -15.92
N VAL A 851 20.59 -0.81 -16.22
CA VAL A 851 19.49 -1.38 -17.00
C VAL A 851 18.83 -2.44 -16.13
N SER A 852 17.53 -2.40 -16.01
CA SER A 852 16.75 -3.43 -15.32
C SER A 852 15.67 -4.01 -16.23
N TYR A 853 15.40 -5.30 -16.04
CA TYR A 853 14.40 -6.06 -16.76
C TYR A 853 13.47 -6.73 -15.75
N ARG A 854 12.17 -6.69 -16.03
CA ARG A 854 11.15 -7.38 -15.24
C ARG A 854 10.24 -8.17 -16.15
N PHE A 855 9.96 -9.39 -15.74
CA PHE A 855 8.95 -10.28 -16.32
C PHE A 855 7.92 -10.63 -15.25
N SER A 856 6.67 -10.60 -15.61
CA SER A 856 5.54 -11.10 -14.84
C SER A 856 4.71 -12.03 -15.72
N ASP A 857 4.40 -13.20 -15.21
CA ASP A 857 3.46 -14.12 -15.82
C ASP A 857 2.03 -13.54 -15.79
N ASP A 858 1.13 -14.09 -16.58
CA ASP A 858 -0.28 -13.74 -16.52
C ASP A 858 -0.92 -14.24 -15.22
N TYR A 859 -1.99 -13.58 -14.79
CA TYR A 859 -2.73 -14.00 -13.60
C TYR A 859 -4.17 -13.51 -13.61
N PHE A 860 -5.01 -14.25 -12.92
CA PHE A 860 -6.40 -13.88 -12.73
C PHE A 860 -6.52 -12.83 -11.63
N TRP A 861 -7.13 -11.69 -11.96
CA TRP A 861 -7.48 -10.62 -11.05
C TRP A 861 -8.93 -10.74 -10.61
N GLU A 862 -9.15 -10.71 -9.29
CA GLU A 862 -10.45 -10.69 -8.64
C GLU A 862 -10.64 -9.39 -7.89
N ALA A 863 -11.76 -8.70 -8.11
CA ALA A 863 -12.18 -7.55 -7.30
C ALA A 863 -13.68 -7.34 -7.44
N THR A 864 -14.31 -6.67 -6.48
CA THR A 864 -15.74 -6.31 -6.53
C THR A 864 -16.06 -5.47 -7.78
N PHE A 865 -15.11 -4.67 -8.24
CA PHE A 865 -15.24 -3.86 -9.46
C PHE A 865 -15.39 -4.70 -10.74
N GLY A 866 -14.64 -5.80 -10.85
CA GLY A 866 -14.65 -6.70 -11.99
C GLY A 866 -13.49 -7.70 -11.93
N ASN A 867 -13.64 -8.78 -12.66
CA ASN A 867 -12.67 -9.87 -12.72
C ASN A 867 -12.14 -10.03 -14.14
N GLY A 868 -10.87 -10.42 -14.27
CA GLY A 868 -10.29 -10.69 -15.59
C GLY A 868 -8.82 -11.09 -15.52
N ILE A 869 -8.26 -11.39 -16.67
CA ILE A 869 -6.83 -11.72 -16.80
C ILE A 869 -6.00 -10.45 -16.91
N VAL A 870 -4.99 -10.34 -16.08
CA VAL A 870 -3.85 -9.45 -16.30
C VAL A 870 -2.87 -10.23 -17.16
N PRO A 871 -2.60 -9.81 -18.41
CA PRO A 871 -1.69 -10.51 -19.31
C PRO A 871 -0.25 -10.51 -18.80
N GLU A 872 0.56 -11.47 -19.25
CA GLU A 872 2.00 -11.43 -19.05
C GLU A 872 2.60 -10.12 -19.61
N PHE A 873 3.64 -9.62 -18.96
CA PHE A 873 4.33 -8.43 -19.42
C PHE A 873 5.83 -8.45 -19.17
N HIS A 874 6.55 -7.71 -20.04
CA HIS A 874 7.98 -7.53 -20.00
C HIS A 874 8.29 -6.03 -19.95
N VAL A 875 9.09 -5.60 -19.00
CA VAL A 875 9.46 -4.19 -18.84
C VAL A 875 10.97 -4.05 -18.80
N VAL A 876 11.48 -3.15 -19.58
CA VAL A 876 12.89 -2.74 -19.56
C VAL A 876 12.98 -1.30 -19.11
N ASP A 877 13.73 -1.03 -18.06
CA ASP A 877 14.04 0.31 -17.60
C ASP A 877 15.55 0.57 -17.72
N ALA A 878 15.93 1.79 -18.04
CA ALA A 878 17.34 2.15 -18.19
C ALA A 878 17.62 3.57 -17.68
N GLN A 879 18.82 3.79 -17.15
CA GLN A 879 19.30 5.12 -16.81
C GLN A 879 20.80 5.26 -17.02
N ILE A 880 21.19 6.49 -17.30
CA ILE A 880 22.59 6.94 -17.32
C ILE A 880 22.69 8.10 -16.34
N ASN A 881 23.75 8.12 -15.54
CA ASN A 881 24.01 9.22 -14.61
C ASN A 881 25.45 9.73 -14.76
N TYR A 882 25.60 11.04 -14.59
CA TYR A 882 26.88 11.70 -14.63
C TYR A 882 27.07 12.57 -13.38
N LYS A 883 28.15 12.27 -12.63
CA LYS A 883 28.53 13.05 -11.46
C LYS A 883 29.26 14.32 -11.90
N VAL A 884 28.88 15.47 -11.37
CA VAL A 884 29.54 16.77 -11.58
C VAL A 884 30.12 17.22 -10.23
N PRO A 885 31.34 16.75 -9.85
CA PRO A 885 31.90 16.97 -8.52
C PRO A 885 32.06 18.45 -8.16
N SER A 886 32.42 19.30 -9.12
CA SER A 886 32.58 20.77 -8.92
C SER A 886 31.29 21.47 -8.51
N LEU A 887 30.12 20.87 -8.83
CA LEU A 887 28.79 21.39 -8.46
C LEU A 887 28.11 20.52 -7.40
N LYS A 888 28.81 19.53 -6.83
CA LYS A 888 28.25 18.54 -5.90
C LYS A 888 26.93 17.92 -6.41
N SER A 889 26.84 17.67 -7.69
CA SER A 889 25.60 17.34 -8.40
C SER A 889 25.70 16.05 -9.18
N VAL A 890 24.53 15.44 -9.43
CA VAL A 890 24.35 14.31 -10.34
C VAL A 890 23.29 14.67 -11.36
N ILE A 891 23.61 14.52 -12.63
CA ILE A 891 22.66 14.57 -13.74
C ILE A 891 22.29 13.14 -14.09
N LYS A 892 20.99 12.81 -14.17
CA LYS A 892 20.50 11.50 -14.56
C LYS A 892 19.51 11.66 -15.71
N VAL A 893 19.66 10.81 -16.73
CA VAL A 893 18.65 10.62 -17.79
C VAL A 893 18.16 9.19 -17.67
N GLY A 894 16.86 9.01 -17.58
CA GLY A 894 16.25 7.71 -17.37
C GLY A 894 15.00 7.50 -18.21
N ALA A 895 14.69 6.23 -18.43
CA ALA A 895 13.47 5.78 -19.08
C ALA A 895 12.91 4.58 -18.32
N THR A 896 11.61 4.58 -18.03
CA THR A 896 10.87 3.41 -17.60
C THR A 896 10.03 2.90 -18.75
N ASN A 897 9.88 1.58 -18.84
CA ASN A 897 9.24 0.92 -19.97
C ASN A 897 9.80 1.39 -21.33
N LEU A 898 11.12 1.28 -21.47
CA LEU A 898 11.87 1.75 -22.63
C LEU A 898 11.40 1.12 -23.96
N THR A 899 10.84 -0.08 -23.90
CA THR A 899 10.33 -0.80 -25.08
C THR A 899 9.00 -0.24 -25.60
N GLY A 900 8.28 0.54 -24.80
CA GLY A 900 7.02 1.17 -25.20
C GLY A 900 5.80 0.24 -25.19
N ASN A 901 5.95 -1.03 -24.82
CA ASN A 901 4.83 -1.95 -24.71
C ASN A 901 3.96 -1.58 -23.51
N GLU A 902 2.76 -1.11 -23.77
CA GLU A 902 1.80 -0.77 -22.70
C GLU A 902 1.32 -2.01 -21.98
N TYR A 903 1.22 -1.93 -20.67
CA TYR A 903 0.79 -3.01 -19.79
C TYR A 903 -0.02 -2.46 -18.61
N PHE A 904 -0.70 -3.32 -17.90
CA PHE A 904 -1.32 -2.98 -16.61
C PHE A 904 -1.02 -4.07 -15.58
N THR A 905 -1.06 -3.69 -14.30
CA THR A 905 -0.76 -4.59 -13.17
C THR A 905 -1.99 -4.92 -12.33
N ALA A 906 -3.14 -4.39 -12.73
CA ALA A 906 -4.41 -4.64 -12.07
C ALA A 906 -5.55 -4.41 -13.05
N PHE A 907 -6.54 -5.31 -13.04
CA PHE A 907 -7.64 -5.28 -13.98
C PHE A 907 -8.49 -4.00 -13.82
N GLY A 908 -8.78 -3.33 -14.92
CA GLY A 908 -9.57 -2.09 -14.95
C GLY A 908 -8.79 -0.80 -14.70
N THR A 909 -7.49 -0.87 -14.41
CA THR A 909 -6.63 0.33 -14.30
C THR A 909 -6.15 0.83 -15.66
N GLY A 910 -5.57 2.04 -15.69
CA GLY A 910 -4.96 2.60 -16.87
C GLY A 910 -3.74 1.81 -17.36
N PHE A 911 -3.52 1.81 -18.66
CA PHE A 911 -2.36 1.20 -19.27
C PHE A 911 -1.10 2.00 -18.96
N ILE A 912 -0.08 1.34 -18.41
CA ILE A 912 1.20 1.96 -18.06
C ILE A 912 2.03 2.05 -19.34
N GLY A 913 2.25 3.26 -19.80
CA GLY A 913 3.10 3.56 -20.94
C GLY A 913 4.57 3.78 -20.57
N SER A 914 5.30 4.48 -21.40
CA SER A 914 6.70 4.86 -21.18
C SER A 914 6.81 6.17 -20.40
N MET A 915 7.88 6.31 -19.63
CA MET A 915 8.28 7.59 -19.06
C MET A 915 9.75 7.87 -19.37
N TYR A 916 10.01 9.05 -19.88
CA TYR A 916 11.37 9.54 -20.16
C TYR A 916 11.63 10.79 -19.35
N TYR A 917 12.76 10.87 -18.65
CA TYR A 917 13.07 12.01 -17.80
C TYR A 917 14.55 12.36 -17.78
N ALA A 918 14.82 13.63 -17.49
CA ALA A 918 16.12 14.12 -17.05
C ALA A 918 15.99 14.69 -15.64
N SER A 919 16.97 14.46 -14.79
CA SER A 919 17.00 14.99 -13.44
C SER A 919 18.36 15.59 -13.09
N LEU A 920 18.34 16.63 -12.26
CA LEU A 920 19.47 17.21 -11.60
C LEU A 920 19.28 17.05 -10.09
N THR A 921 20.20 16.35 -9.43
CA THR A 921 20.23 16.25 -7.97
C THR A 921 21.46 16.97 -7.47
N ILE A 922 21.27 17.94 -6.58
CA ILE A 922 22.32 18.69 -5.91
C ILE A 922 22.41 18.22 -4.48
N ASN A 923 23.59 17.81 -4.05
CA ASN A 923 23.86 17.41 -2.67
C ASN A 923 24.76 18.46 -2.04
N ASN A 924 24.25 19.14 -1.01
CA ASN A 924 24.99 20.11 -0.22
C ASN A 924 25.27 21.44 -0.94
N LEU A 925 24.19 22.22 -1.06
CA LEU A 925 24.31 23.66 -1.29
C LEU A 925 24.74 24.38 -0.02
#